data_d7bd54605a773a1bcc9959617d83eda7
#
_entry.id   d7bd54605a773a1bcc9959617d83eda7
#
_cell.length_a   1.000
_cell.length_b   1.000
_cell.length_c   1.000
_cell.angle_alpha   90.00
_cell.angle_beta   90.00
_cell.angle_gamma   90.00
#
_symmetry.space_group_name_H-M   'P 1'
#
loop_
_entity.id
_entity.type
_entity.pdbx_description
1 polymer ?
#
loop_
_entity_poly.entity_id
_entity_poly.type
_entity_poly.pdbx_seq_one_letter_code
_entity_poly.pdbx_strand_id
1 'polypeptide(L)'
;MSFNLLEGNIPPTLHNCPKLEYLSLSNNEFNGSIPKDLGMLSMLWNLDLSENHLVGEFPSSISNMSSLEILNLNNNSLTGPIPFVIFNLSSLTAFHVTRNQFSGTLPMDLCHYCPNLQGLYISDNTFSGQLLSQFNNCREILDLSVSFNKFDGSITKGFGGLEKLERLYLGHNTLTGNIPPFISNLSMLQVFYIENNNIKGSTPSDLWRLQNLKELNLENNHLTGTVPQNIFNITSLQVLSLSGNSLSGNLLFDTRLSCSSIVHLFLGLNKISGPFPSYILNCSNLVKLDLSYNLLSGPIPKNFGNLKYLEALGMSGNQLTVEPGHKKHSFLSSLTSCRFLQMLSISGNPLNIAIPDVIGNFSDSVEAIYASETQLKGKIPMGIGSLKNLNVLDLRANSLTGNIPSTFGALVSLQRLFLDINKIEGFIPEQLCQLKNLGELSLSNNRVAGSIPNCIGNLSLLQRLNLSSNRLESLVPSNLWSIENLLFLDLSLNSLSGSLYPNLIKLDAIAYINLSHNQLTGKIPSTIGAFEELRYLDLSKNSFQGDIPQSFTHLKGLDLLDLSNNNLSGEIPKSLEALPFLKYLNLSFNKLSGEIPSGGPFANFHMESFIGNEALCGNPNFGVPPCTSPTSQGSTVKQVFLRCIVPVIASIIIFAILVIMLRRHPQHNMQIPGLPITLPTVDHRMISYLELCRGTNNFSESNLLGTGGSGSVYKGILSDGTIVAVKVLNLQLESAFRSFDAECKVLREIRHRNLVKVISTCTNLEFRALLLQYMSNGSLENWLYSHNYCLNLVQRVNIMVDVASALEYLHNGNDKSESVVHCDLKPSNILLDEDMVAHVGDFGIAKILVNATQTKTLGTLGYIAPGTQIHLCLIYC
;
A
#
# COMPACT_ATOMS: atom_id res chain seq x y z
N MET A 1 34.11 -17.58 -1.55
CA MET A 1 33.40 -17.37 -0.27
C MET A 1 32.00 -16.77 -0.50
N SER A 2 31.52 -16.76 -1.73
CA SER A 2 30.18 -16.25 -2.09
C SER A 2 29.05 -17.11 -1.52
N PHE A 3 27.84 -16.51 -1.42
CA PHE A 3 26.63 -17.14 -0.93
C PHE A 3 26.75 -17.69 0.50
N ASN A 4 27.22 -16.84 1.42
CA ASN A 4 27.32 -17.14 2.84
C ASN A 4 26.69 -15.97 3.64
N LEU A 5 26.86 -16.01 4.94
CA LEU A 5 26.42 -14.97 5.89
C LEU A 5 27.64 -14.36 6.60
N LEU A 6 28.72 -14.15 5.87
CA LEU A 6 29.91 -13.53 6.42
C LEU A 6 29.63 -12.06 6.65
N GLU A 7 29.85 -11.60 7.88
CA GLU A 7 29.58 -10.23 8.34
C GLU A 7 30.85 -9.48 8.78
N GLY A 8 30.69 -8.19 9.02
CA GLY A 8 31.79 -7.30 9.43
C GLY A 8 32.55 -6.73 8.24
N ASN A 9 33.72 -6.16 8.51
CA ASN A 9 34.51 -5.50 7.48
C ASN A 9 35.33 -6.53 6.68
N ILE A 10 35.55 -6.25 5.39
CA ILE A 10 36.51 -7.00 4.59
C ILE A 10 37.89 -6.83 5.20
N PRO A 11 38.62 -7.93 5.58
CA PRO A 11 39.90 -7.81 6.25
C PRO A 11 40.96 -7.16 5.37
N PRO A 12 41.59 -6.04 5.78
CA PRO A 12 42.71 -5.44 5.05
C PRO A 12 43.86 -6.39 4.77
N THR A 13 44.08 -7.35 5.68
CA THR A 13 45.16 -8.34 5.60
C THR A 13 45.08 -9.32 4.40
N LEU A 14 43.98 -9.30 3.64
CA LEU A 14 43.86 -10.06 2.38
C LEU A 14 45.01 -9.74 1.40
N HIS A 15 45.60 -8.55 1.44
CA HIS A 15 46.75 -8.16 0.63
C HIS A 15 47.97 -9.04 0.86
N ASN A 16 48.07 -9.76 1.98
CA ASN A 16 49.13 -10.73 2.27
C ASN A 16 49.05 -11.99 1.41
N CYS A 17 48.08 -12.10 0.53
CA CYS A 17 47.92 -13.17 -0.44
C CYS A 17 48.27 -12.71 -1.87
N PRO A 18 49.52 -12.35 -2.21
CA PRO A 18 49.87 -11.67 -3.46
C PRO A 18 49.68 -12.54 -4.71
N LYS A 19 49.50 -13.85 -4.54
CA LYS A 19 49.21 -14.81 -5.63
C LYS A 19 47.72 -15.06 -5.85
N LEU A 20 46.88 -14.25 -5.18
CA LEU A 20 45.41 -14.41 -5.36
C LEU A 20 45.00 -13.88 -6.74
N GLU A 21 44.44 -14.77 -7.54
CA GLU A 21 44.02 -14.51 -8.93
C GLU A 21 42.50 -14.21 -9.03
N TYR A 22 41.69 -14.75 -8.09
CA TYR A 22 40.24 -14.63 -8.07
C TYR A 22 39.75 -14.45 -6.64
N LEU A 23 38.96 -13.40 -6.41
CA LEU A 23 38.32 -13.13 -5.12
C LEU A 23 36.85 -12.85 -5.30
N SER A 24 36.00 -13.74 -4.83
CA SER A 24 34.57 -13.47 -4.71
C SER A 24 34.10 -13.57 -3.25
N LEU A 25 33.56 -12.47 -2.77
CA LEU A 25 32.90 -12.33 -1.47
C LEU A 25 31.41 -11.98 -1.64
N SER A 26 30.88 -12.18 -2.85
CA SER A 26 29.52 -11.80 -3.20
C SER A 26 28.44 -12.53 -2.40
N ASN A 27 27.26 -11.93 -2.28
CA ASN A 27 26.12 -12.49 -1.55
C ASN A 27 26.49 -12.87 -0.10
N ASN A 28 26.90 -11.87 0.67
CA ASN A 28 27.21 -11.96 2.09
C ASN A 28 26.69 -10.70 2.82
N GLU A 29 27.00 -10.56 4.10
CA GLU A 29 26.61 -9.44 4.97
C GLU A 29 27.80 -8.51 5.29
N PHE A 30 28.82 -8.47 4.41
CA PHE A 30 29.97 -7.58 4.64
C PHE A 30 29.53 -6.12 4.67
N ASN A 31 30.04 -5.37 5.64
CA ASN A 31 29.79 -3.94 5.83
C ASN A 31 31.09 -3.12 5.88
N GLY A 32 31.01 -1.84 6.16
CA GLY A 32 32.15 -0.93 6.16
C GLY A 32 32.66 -0.62 4.74
N SER A 33 33.84 -0.05 4.65
CA SER A 33 34.43 0.38 3.38
C SER A 33 35.30 -0.71 2.73
N ILE A 34 35.46 -0.62 1.42
CA ILE A 34 36.41 -1.46 0.66
C ILE A 34 37.83 -1.10 1.10
N PRO A 35 38.64 -2.04 1.64
CA PRO A 35 40.00 -1.73 2.08
C PRO A 35 40.89 -1.30 0.91
N LYS A 36 41.59 -0.18 1.07
CA LYS A 36 42.55 0.32 0.06
C LYS A 36 43.69 -0.65 -0.22
N ASP A 37 44.05 -1.47 0.77
CA ASP A 37 45.15 -2.45 0.69
C ASP A 37 44.84 -3.60 -0.30
N LEU A 38 43.56 -3.81 -0.67
CA LEU A 38 43.22 -4.75 -1.74
C LEU A 38 43.93 -4.39 -3.06
N GLY A 39 44.22 -3.11 -3.31
CA GLY A 39 44.97 -2.67 -4.48
C GLY A 39 46.37 -3.22 -4.61
N MET A 40 46.93 -3.91 -3.60
CA MET A 40 48.22 -4.61 -3.67
C MET A 40 48.15 -5.99 -4.34
N LEU A 41 46.93 -6.51 -4.62
CA LEU A 41 46.71 -7.82 -5.27
C LEU A 41 46.87 -7.71 -6.81
N SER A 42 48.07 -7.51 -7.30
CA SER A 42 48.35 -7.22 -8.71
C SER A 42 48.03 -8.38 -9.67
N MET A 43 47.97 -9.64 -9.16
CA MET A 43 47.61 -10.82 -9.97
C MET A 43 46.11 -11.07 -10.04
N LEU A 44 45.30 -10.31 -9.29
CA LEU A 44 43.86 -10.50 -9.26
C LEU A 44 43.24 -10.05 -10.59
N TRP A 45 42.60 -10.98 -11.30
CA TRP A 45 41.91 -10.68 -12.55
C TRP A 45 40.39 -10.53 -12.34
N ASN A 46 39.83 -11.09 -11.24
CA ASN A 46 38.40 -10.97 -10.93
C ASN A 46 38.21 -10.59 -9.45
N LEU A 47 37.54 -9.48 -9.21
CA LEU A 47 37.12 -9.01 -7.90
C LEU A 47 35.60 -8.86 -7.86
N ASP A 48 34.93 -9.72 -7.11
CA ASP A 48 33.49 -9.72 -6.95
C ASP A 48 33.11 -9.50 -5.48
N LEU A 49 32.60 -8.30 -5.16
CA LEU A 49 32.10 -7.88 -3.85
C LEU A 49 30.61 -7.57 -3.87
N SER A 50 29.90 -8.01 -4.90
CA SER A 50 28.48 -7.70 -5.10
C SER A 50 27.58 -8.28 -4.02
N GLU A 51 26.34 -7.74 -3.91
CA GLU A 51 25.31 -8.22 -2.97
C GLU A 51 25.85 -8.26 -1.52
N ASN A 52 26.25 -7.09 -1.00
CA ASN A 52 26.73 -6.89 0.35
C ASN A 52 26.18 -5.54 0.92
N HIS A 53 26.63 -5.13 2.10
CA HIS A 53 26.27 -3.86 2.74
C HIS A 53 27.46 -2.89 2.79
N LEU A 54 28.35 -2.93 1.80
CA LEU A 54 29.54 -2.07 1.74
C LEU A 54 29.15 -0.61 1.56
N VAL A 55 29.82 0.28 2.28
CA VAL A 55 29.57 1.72 2.31
C VAL A 55 30.84 2.54 2.03
N GLY A 56 30.69 3.85 1.86
CA GLY A 56 31.80 4.77 1.66
C GLY A 56 32.26 4.84 0.21
N GLU A 57 33.40 5.51 -0.01
CA GLU A 57 33.92 5.78 -1.34
C GLU A 57 34.73 4.58 -1.88
N PHE A 58 34.73 4.44 -3.20
CA PHE A 58 35.52 3.44 -3.88
C PHE A 58 37.02 3.83 -3.87
N PRO A 59 37.93 2.97 -3.37
CA PRO A 59 39.32 3.31 -3.21
C PRO A 59 40.09 3.37 -4.53
N SER A 60 40.79 4.49 -4.80
CA SER A 60 41.58 4.67 -6.01
C SER A 60 42.72 3.65 -6.17
N SER A 61 43.17 3.03 -5.08
CA SER A 61 44.23 2.01 -5.10
C SER A 61 43.88 0.75 -5.90
N ILE A 62 42.61 0.48 -6.13
CA ILE A 62 42.18 -0.66 -6.98
C ILE A 62 42.77 -0.54 -8.40
N SER A 63 43.07 0.68 -8.88
CA SER A 63 43.74 0.90 -10.16
C SER A 63 45.17 0.31 -10.24
N ASN A 64 45.76 -0.11 -9.13
CA ASN A 64 47.07 -0.77 -9.11
C ASN A 64 46.95 -2.28 -9.46
N MET A 65 45.74 -2.85 -9.51
CA MET A 65 45.50 -4.24 -9.89
C MET A 65 45.63 -4.40 -11.42
N SER A 66 46.83 -4.45 -11.94
CA SER A 66 47.13 -4.39 -13.37
C SER A 66 46.56 -5.59 -14.19
N SER A 67 46.21 -6.68 -13.53
CA SER A 67 45.61 -7.86 -14.16
C SER A 67 44.09 -7.87 -14.09
N LEU A 68 43.44 -6.87 -13.47
CA LEU A 68 41.99 -6.89 -13.21
C LEU A 68 41.21 -6.77 -14.52
N GLU A 69 40.43 -7.81 -14.80
CA GLU A 69 39.55 -7.90 -15.97
C GLU A 69 38.09 -7.66 -15.61
N ILE A 70 37.64 -8.15 -14.42
CA ILE A 70 36.26 -8.05 -13.97
C ILE A 70 36.23 -7.43 -12.59
N LEU A 71 35.50 -6.32 -12.46
CA LEU A 71 35.22 -5.70 -11.18
C LEU A 71 33.69 -5.65 -10.98
N ASN A 72 33.20 -6.35 -9.95
CA ASN A 72 31.78 -6.41 -9.61
C ASN A 72 31.50 -5.92 -8.18
N LEU A 73 30.81 -4.78 -8.07
CA LEU A 73 30.41 -4.10 -6.82
C LEU A 73 28.89 -3.93 -6.74
N ASN A 74 28.12 -4.62 -7.58
CA ASN A 74 26.66 -4.45 -7.67
C ASN A 74 25.97 -4.64 -6.31
N ASN A 75 24.83 -3.96 -6.12
CA ASN A 75 24.00 -4.10 -4.92
C ASN A 75 24.78 -3.91 -3.61
N ASN A 76 25.25 -2.68 -3.41
CA ASN A 76 25.91 -2.21 -2.20
C ASN A 76 25.39 -0.81 -1.86
N SER A 77 25.98 -0.15 -0.87
CA SER A 77 25.68 1.24 -0.50
C SER A 77 26.90 2.16 -0.70
N LEU A 78 27.71 1.90 -1.72
CA LEU A 78 28.90 2.66 -2.03
C LEU A 78 28.53 4.05 -2.56
N THR A 79 29.30 5.06 -2.17
CA THR A 79 29.01 6.49 -2.42
C THR A 79 30.17 7.22 -3.10
N GLY A 80 29.95 8.48 -3.44
CA GLY A 80 30.99 9.35 -4.01
C GLY A 80 31.24 9.11 -5.50
N PRO A 81 32.20 9.82 -6.09
CA PRO A 81 32.56 9.66 -7.50
C PRO A 81 33.45 8.43 -7.70
N ILE A 82 33.33 7.81 -8.87
CA ILE A 82 34.29 6.78 -9.27
C ILE A 82 35.62 7.43 -9.59
N PRO A 83 36.75 7.02 -8.97
CA PRO A 83 38.08 7.56 -9.29
C PRO A 83 38.42 7.26 -10.75
N PHE A 84 38.70 8.28 -11.56
CA PHE A 84 39.00 8.14 -12.99
C PHE A 84 40.16 7.20 -13.28
N VAL A 85 41.14 7.11 -12.34
CA VAL A 85 42.29 6.22 -12.47
C VAL A 85 41.93 4.73 -12.62
N ILE A 86 40.72 4.31 -12.24
CA ILE A 86 40.26 2.92 -12.43
C ILE A 86 40.14 2.57 -13.93
N PHE A 87 39.83 3.56 -14.73
CA PHE A 87 39.73 3.39 -16.17
C PHE A 87 41.10 3.40 -16.88
N ASN A 88 42.22 3.48 -16.14
CA ASN A 88 43.57 3.24 -16.67
C ASN A 88 43.93 1.73 -16.70
N LEU A 89 43.05 0.88 -16.25
CA LEU A 89 43.25 -0.58 -16.31
C LEU A 89 42.97 -1.08 -17.72
N SER A 90 44.02 -1.24 -18.53
CA SER A 90 43.89 -1.72 -19.92
C SER A 90 43.40 -3.17 -20.00
N SER A 91 43.50 -3.94 -18.92
CA SER A 91 42.99 -5.33 -18.79
C SER A 91 41.48 -5.35 -18.55
N LEU A 92 40.86 -4.30 -18.09
CA LEU A 92 39.46 -4.26 -17.64
C LEU A 92 38.49 -4.52 -18.81
N THR A 93 37.71 -5.59 -18.70
CA THR A 93 36.71 -6.00 -19.70
C THR A 93 35.28 -5.74 -19.21
N ALA A 94 35.03 -5.82 -17.88
CA ALA A 94 33.70 -5.63 -17.31
C ALA A 94 33.76 -4.83 -15.99
N PHE A 95 32.93 -3.77 -15.93
CA PHE A 95 32.82 -2.89 -14.78
C PHE A 95 31.36 -2.81 -14.32
N HIS A 96 31.06 -3.40 -13.16
CA HIS A 96 29.72 -3.54 -12.60
C HIS A 96 29.62 -2.78 -11.27
N VAL A 97 28.81 -1.71 -11.24
CA VAL A 97 28.50 -0.94 -10.03
C VAL A 97 27.01 -0.62 -9.89
N THR A 98 26.16 -1.43 -10.55
CA THR A 98 24.71 -1.26 -10.54
C THR A 98 24.15 -1.33 -9.12
N ARG A 99 23.11 -0.52 -8.82
CA ARG A 99 22.46 -0.43 -7.49
C ARG A 99 23.44 -0.09 -6.39
N ASN A 100 23.90 1.17 -6.44
CA ASN A 100 24.71 1.81 -5.44
C ASN A 100 24.28 3.28 -5.29
N GLN A 101 25.11 4.10 -4.63
CA GLN A 101 24.88 5.53 -4.49
C GLN A 101 26.05 6.34 -5.10
N PHE A 102 26.70 5.80 -6.12
CA PHE A 102 27.75 6.50 -6.84
C PHE A 102 27.22 7.76 -7.52
N SER A 103 28.08 8.78 -7.59
CA SER A 103 27.73 10.11 -8.11
C SER A 103 28.82 10.65 -9.03
N GLY A 104 28.63 11.89 -9.51
CA GLY A 104 29.59 12.54 -10.40
C GLY A 104 29.34 12.21 -11.87
N THR A 105 30.38 12.41 -12.69
CA THR A 105 30.31 12.25 -14.15
C THR A 105 31.25 11.14 -14.63
N LEU A 106 30.96 10.56 -15.80
CA LEU A 106 31.91 9.66 -16.45
C LEU A 106 33.09 10.44 -17.05
N PRO A 107 34.30 9.82 -17.13
CA PRO A 107 35.46 10.44 -17.75
C PRO A 107 35.27 10.66 -19.26
N MET A 108 35.80 11.75 -19.79
CA MET A 108 35.66 12.15 -21.20
C MET A 108 36.26 11.13 -22.18
N ASP A 109 37.34 10.44 -21.80
CA ASP A 109 38.12 9.51 -22.65
C ASP A 109 38.13 8.09 -22.12
N LEU A 110 36.97 7.61 -21.65
CA LEU A 110 36.81 6.31 -20.98
C LEU A 110 37.55 5.18 -21.68
N CYS A 111 37.31 4.97 -22.97
CA CYS A 111 37.88 3.84 -23.72
C CYS A 111 39.24 4.13 -24.35
N HIS A 112 39.78 5.33 -24.19
CA HIS A 112 41.17 5.58 -24.51
C HIS A 112 42.09 4.83 -23.56
N TYR A 113 41.70 4.79 -22.29
CA TYR A 113 42.45 4.16 -21.22
C TYR A 113 42.03 2.68 -20.96
N CYS A 114 40.78 2.32 -21.20
CA CYS A 114 40.23 0.96 -21.12
C CYS A 114 39.82 0.45 -22.51
N PRO A 115 40.74 0.15 -23.42
CA PRO A 115 40.39 -0.21 -24.79
C PRO A 115 39.68 -1.56 -24.93
N ASN A 116 39.82 -2.44 -23.95
CA ASN A 116 39.24 -3.79 -23.92
C ASN A 116 37.87 -3.85 -23.20
N LEU A 117 37.31 -2.73 -22.76
CA LEU A 117 36.05 -2.69 -22.00
C LEU A 117 34.91 -3.19 -22.90
N GLN A 118 34.27 -4.30 -22.50
CA GLN A 118 33.15 -4.94 -23.17
C GLN A 118 31.81 -4.65 -22.46
N GLY A 119 31.83 -4.50 -21.13
CA GLY A 119 30.64 -4.24 -20.33
C GLY A 119 30.81 -3.08 -19.36
N LEU A 120 29.91 -2.07 -19.48
CA LEU A 120 29.82 -0.97 -18.52
C LEU A 120 28.42 -0.95 -17.89
N TYR A 121 28.32 -1.35 -16.62
CA TYR A 121 27.06 -1.49 -15.89
C TYR A 121 27.04 -0.57 -14.68
N ILE A 122 26.46 0.63 -14.84
CA ILE A 122 26.41 1.68 -13.82
C ILE A 122 24.96 2.11 -13.49
N SER A 123 23.98 1.30 -13.86
CA SER A 123 22.56 1.59 -13.64
C SER A 123 22.21 1.69 -12.15
N ASP A 124 21.12 2.39 -11.86
CA ASP A 124 20.57 2.55 -10.50
C ASP A 124 21.63 3.16 -9.54
N ASN A 125 21.98 4.42 -9.85
CA ASN A 125 22.93 5.24 -9.13
C ASN A 125 22.51 6.73 -9.20
N THR A 126 23.42 7.65 -8.88
CA THR A 126 23.18 9.10 -8.96
C THR A 126 24.16 9.82 -9.91
N PHE A 127 24.70 9.10 -10.90
CA PHE A 127 25.55 9.72 -11.92
C PHE A 127 24.81 10.80 -12.70
N SER A 128 25.52 11.84 -13.11
CA SER A 128 24.97 13.00 -13.78
C SER A 128 25.88 13.51 -14.91
N GLY A 129 25.43 14.56 -15.58
CA GLY A 129 26.14 15.17 -16.72
C GLY A 129 25.79 14.51 -18.05
N GLN A 130 26.40 15.01 -19.12
CA GLN A 130 26.08 14.56 -20.46
C GLN A 130 26.68 13.19 -20.79
N LEU A 131 25.91 12.36 -21.50
CA LEU A 131 26.45 11.14 -22.10
C LEU A 131 27.40 11.53 -23.23
N LEU A 132 28.63 11.08 -23.06
CA LEU A 132 29.78 11.61 -23.77
C LEU A 132 29.80 11.35 -25.29
N SER A 133 30.27 12.36 -26.05
CA SER A 133 30.56 12.25 -27.47
C SER A 133 31.72 11.28 -27.79
N GLN A 134 32.37 10.73 -26.80
CA GLN A 134 33.69 10.05 -26.89
C GLN A 134 33.65 8.54 -26.81
N PHE A 135 32.43 7.93 -26.78
CA PHE A 135 32.33 6.47 -26.94
C PHE A 135 32.87 5.96 -28.28
N ASN A 136 33.23 6.84 -29.24
CA ASN A 136 33.85 6.46 -30.53
C ASN A 136 35.06 5.53 -30.39
N ASN A 137 35.80 5.60 -29.28
CA ASN A 137 36.98 4.76 -29.02
C ASN A 137 36.63 3.44 -28.32
N CYS A 138 35.36 3.26 -27.93
CA CYS A 138 34.88 2.10 -27.19
C CYS A 138 34.49 0.94 -28.13
N ARG A 139 35.38 0.51 -29.01
CA ARG A 139 35.09 -0.44 -30.10
C ARG A 139 34.72 -1.86 -29.62
N GLU A 140 35.12 -2.20 -28.40
CA GLU A 140 34.90 -3.54 -27.85
C GLU A 140 33.63 -3.62 -26.98
N ILE A 141 32.92 -2.50 -26.71
CA ILE A 141 31.71 -2.50 -25.88
C ILE A 141 30.58 -3.30 -26.56
N LEU A 142 30.12 -4.30 -25.79
CA LEU A 142 28.95 -5.14 -26.08
C LEU A 142 27.73 -4.66 -25.31
N ASP A 143 27.93 -4.25 -24.05
CA ASP A 143 26.88 -3.88 -23.12
C ASP A 143 27.12 -2.52 -22.48
N LEU A 144 26.18 -1.62 -22.66
CA LEU A 144 26.19 -0.31 -22.01
C LEU A 144 24.87 -0.10 -21.21
N SER A 145 24.97 -0.10 -19.89
CA SER A 145 23.84 0.04 -18.99
C SER A 145 24.04 1.21 -18.05
N VAL A 146 23.32 2.33 -18.33
CA VAL A 146 23.37 3.59 -17.56
C VAL A 146 21.97 4.02 -17.05
N SER A 147 20.98 3.16 -17.13
CA SER A 147 19.59 3.44 -16.72
C SER A 147 19.50 3.83 -15.24
N PHE A 148 18.39 4.50 -14.85
CA PHE A 148 18.15 4.93 -13.47
C PHE A 148 19.30 5.75 -12.90
N ASN A 149 19.59 6.88 -13.57
CA ASN A 149 20.58 7.86 -13.16
C ASN A 149 20.06 9.29 -13.42
N LYS A 150 20.95 10.27 -13.37
CA LYS A 150 20.63 11.68 -13.63
C LYS A 150 21.37 12.21 -14.87
N PHE A 151 21.67 11.34 -15.84
CA PHE A 151 22.30 11.77 -17.09
C PHE A 151 21.39 12.69 -17.88
N ASP A 152 21.97 13.74 -18.46
CA ASP A 152 21.28 14.77 -19.23
C ASP A 152 21.84 14.92 -20.66
N GLY A 153 21.38 15.95 -21.37
CA GLY A 153 21.83 16.22 -22.73
C GLY A 153 21.26 15.26 -23.77
N SER A 154 21.87 15.21 -24.94
CA SER A 154 21.39 14.38 -26.06
C SER A 154 22.30 13.19 -26.34
N ILE A 155 21.75 12.16 -27.00
CA ILE A 155 22.54 11.05 -27.51
C ILE A 155 23.48 11.59 -28.58
N THR A 156 24.77 11.49 -28.34
CA THR A 156 25.80 12.10 -29.19
C THR A 156 26.29 11.16 -30.28
N LYS A 157 26.96 11.70 -31.30
CA LYS A 157 27.53 10.93 -32.43
C LYS A 157 28.54 9.87 -31.98
N GLY A 158 29.08 10.00 -30.77
CA GLY A 158 30.00 9.01 -30.16
C GLY A 158 29.47 7.59 -30.12
N PHE A 159 28.17 7.44 -29.90
CA PHE A 159 27.54 6.12 -29.91
C PHE A 159 27.59 5.41 -31.26
N GLY A 160 27.71 6.16 -32.39
CA GLY A 160 27.80 5.56 -33.74
C GLY A 160 29.08 4.76 -34.00
N GLY A 161 30.09 4.87 -33.12
CA GLY A 161 31.33 4.08 -33.18
C GLY A 161 31.27 2.75 -32.44
N LEU A 162 30.17 2.43 -31.76
CA LEU A 162 29.99 1.21 -30.97
C LEU A 162 29.53 0.03 -31.85
N GLU A 163 30.34 -0.37 -32.81
CA GLU A 163 29.95 -1.33 -33.86
C GLU A 163 29.58 -2.72 -33.31
N LYS A 164 30.12 -3.10 -32.15
CA LYS A 164 29.86 -4.40 -31.49
C LYS A 164 28.73 -4.35 -30.47
N LEU A 165 28.12 -3.17 -30.23
CA LEU A 165 27.12 -3.00 -29.17
C LEU A 165 25.91 -3.87 -29.40
N GLU A 166 25.61 -4.73 -28.43
CA GLU A 166 24.49 -5.64 -28.42
C GLU A 166 23.35 -5.12 -27.54
N ARG A 167 23.66 -4.51 -26.38
CA ARG A 167 22.67 -4.06 -25.42
C ARG A 167 22.92 -2.61 -24.97
N LEU A 168 21.91 -1.76 -25.13
CA LEU A 168 21.96 -0.35 -24.78
C LEU A 168 20.78 0.00 -23.87
N TYR A 169 21.07 0.30 -22.60
CA TYR A 169 20.08 0.69 -21.58
C TYR A 169 20.35 2.11 -21.12
N LEU A 170 19.47 3.04 -21.54
CA LEU A 170 19.52 4.50 -21.24
C LEU A 170 18.29 4.98 -20.45
N GLY A 171 17.36 4.10 -20.11
CA GLY A 171 16.06 4.44 -19.51
C GLY A 171 16.18 5.15 -18.16
N HIS A 172 15.11 5.84 -17.74
CA HIS A 172 15.04 6.53 -16.45
C HIS A 172 16.21 7.50 -16.19
N ASN A 173 16.35 8.46 -17.10
CA ASN A 173 17.30 9.56 -17.01
C ASN A 173 16.60 10.90 -17.39
N THR A 174 17.36 11.95 -17.61
CA THR A 174 16.84 13.25 -18.07
C THR A 174 17.33 13.61 -19.49
N LEU A 175 17.56 12.58 -20.30
CA LEU A 175 18.06 12.73 -21.67
C LEU A 175 17.08 13.51 -22.54
N THR A 176 17.61 14.32 -23.42
CA THR A 176 16.86 15.23 -24.31
C THR A 176 17.26 15.04 -25.79
N GLY A 177 16.72 15.88 -26.66
CA GLY A 177 17.02 15.80 -28.09
C GLY A 177 16.23 14.71 -28.80
N ASN A 178 16.71 14.25 -29.93
CA ASN A 178 16.07 13.23 -30.78
C ASN A 178 16.84 11.91 -30.70
N ILE A 179 16.20 10.80 -31.08
CA ILE A 179 16.92 9.56 -31.39
C ILE A 179 17.70 9.78 -32.67
N PRO A 180 19.04 9.72 -32.63
CA PRO A 180 19.82 10.06 -33.80
C PRO A 180 19.77 8.95 -34.88
N PRO A 181 19.78 9.27 -36.18
CA PRO A 181 19.73 8.29 -37.27
C PRO A 181 20.90 7.30 -37.25
N PHE A 182 22.09 7.70 -36.74
CA PHE A 182 23.25 6.77 -36.67
C PHE A 182 23.04 5.57 -35.76
N ILE A 183 22.05 5.58 -34.87
CA ILE A 183 21.68 4.38 -34.08
C ILE A 183 21.38 3.20 -35.02
N SER A 184 20.82 3.45 -36.20
CA SER A 184 20.53 2.45 -37.22
C SER A 184 21.79 1.76 -37.78
N ASN A 185 22.99 2.27 -37.49
CA ASN A 185 24.26 1.68 -37.91
C ASN A 185 24.78 0.62 -36.93
N LEU A 186 24.22 0.53 -35.75
CA LEU A 186 24.59 -0.45 -34.70
C LEU A 186 24.04 -1.83 -35.04
N SER A 187 24.56 -2.45 -36.08
CA SER A 187 23.99 -3.68 -36.67
C SER A 187 23.92 -4.87 -35.72
N MET A 188 24.73 -4.90 -34.65
CA MET A 188 24.74 -5.98 -33.66
C MET A 188 23.72 -5.77 -32.54
N LEU A 189 23.02 -4.60 -32.51
CA LEU A 189 22.13 -4.22 -31.42
C LEU A 189 20.93 -5.17 -31.33
N GLN A 190 20.77 -5.79 -30.15
CA GLN A 190 19.69 -6.70 -29.81
C GLN A 190 18.66 -6.06 -28.87
N VAL A 191 19.11 -5.19 -27.96
CA VAL A 191 18.26 -4.53 -26.97
C VAL A 191 18.55 -3.03 -26.98
N PHE A 192 17.50 -2.22 -27.15
CA PHE A 192 17.59 -0.76 -27.03
C PHE A 192 16.48 -0.21 -26.16
N TYR A 193 16.84 0.26 -25.00
CA TYR A 193 15.96 0.85 -23.98
C TYR A 193 16.33 2.29 -23.68
N ILE A 194 15.36 3.23 -23.88
CA ILE A 194 15.50 4.66 -23.55
C ILE A 194 14.22 5.24 -22.92
N GLU A 195 13.43 4.37 -22.34
CA GLU A 195 12.15 4.74 -21.70
C GLU A 195 12.34 5.76 -20.56
N ASN A 196 11.27 6.50 -20.23
CA ASN A 196 11.25 7.48 -19.13
C ASN A 196 12.39 8.52 -19.24
N ASN A 197 12.38 9.25 -20.35
CA ASN A 197 13.31 10.35 -20.64
C ASN A 197 12.54 11.56 -21.23
N ASN A 198 13.28 12.58 -21.69
CA ASN A 198 12.72 13.76 -22.37
C ASN A 198 13.05 13.78 -23.88
N ILE A 199 13.13 12.61 -24.51
CA ILE A 199 13.47 12.46 -25.93
C ILE A 199 12.31 12.96 -26.79
N LYS A 200 12.62 13.73 -27.82
CA LYS A 200 11.68 14.41 -28.73
C LYS A 200 11.86 13.96 -30.17
N GLY A 201 11.08 14.59 -31.08
CA GLY A 201 11.17 14.34 -32.51
C GLY A 201 10.54 13.01 -32.95
N SER A 202 10.81 12.62 -34.18
CA SER A 202 10.25 11.36 -34.70
C SER A 202 11.19 10.16 -34.49
N THR A 203 10.62 8.98 -34.44
CA THR A 203 11.37 7.73 -34.50
C THR A 203 12.08 7.64 -35.84
N PRO A 204 13.41 7.40 -35.91
CA PRO A 204 14.14 7.30 -37.16
C PRO A 204 13.55 6.21 -38.08
N SER A 205 13.29 6.58 -39.35
CA SER A 205 12.73 5.67 -40.34
C SER A 205 13.65 4.46 -40.65
N ASP A 206 14.94 4.62 -40.43
CA ASP A 206 15.98 3.62 -40.76
C ASP A 206 16.21 2.57 -39.68
N LEU A 207 15.51 2.61 -38.53
CA LEU A 207 15.63 1.62 -37.45
C LEU A 207 15.43 0.17 -37.94
N TRP A 208 14.70 -0.03 -39.04
CA TRP A 208 14.51 -1.35 -39.68
C TRP A 208 15.82 -2.02 -40.08
N ARG A 209 16.93 -1.28 -40.19
CA ARG A 209 18.26 -1.85 -40.52
C ARG A 209 18.83 -2.69 -39.38
N LEU A 210 18.33 -2.54 -38.17
CA LEU A 210 18.73 -3.27 -36.98
C LEU A 210 18.14 -4.69 -36.99
N GLN A 211 18.60 -5.54 -37.89
CA GLN A 211 18.02 -6.87 -38.12
C GLN A 211 18.27 -7.87 -36.98
N ASN A 212 19.13 -7.53 -35.99
CA ASN A 212 19.34 -8.33 -34.80
C ASN A 212 18.52 -7.81 -33.59
N LEU A 213 17.79 -6.70 -33.73
CA LEU A 213 17.05 -6.08 -32.64
C LEU A 213 15.88 -6.98 -32.21
N LYS A 214 15.88 -7.37 -30.94
CA LYS A 214 14.85 -8.18 -30.28
C LYS A 214 13.91 -7.33 -29.46
N GLU A 215 14.43 -6.31 -28.81
CA GLU A 215 13.67 -5.49 -27.85
C GLU A 215 13.94 -4.02 -28.10
N LEU A 216 12.88 -3.26 -28.34
CA LEU A 216 12.90 -1.80 -28.46
C LEU A 216 11.90 -1.17 -27.48
N ASN A 217 12.41 -0.43 -26.52
CA ASN A 217 11.60 0.28 -25.53
C ASN A 217 11.91 1.78 -25.56
N LEU A 218 10.94 2.57 -26.08
CA LEU A 218 10.97 4.03 -26.18
C LEU A 218 9.84 4.67 -25.35
N GLU A 219 9.28 3.95 -24.41
CA GLU A 219 8.12 4.32 -23.63
C GLU A 219 8.35 5.60 -22.81
N ASN A 220 7.24 6.34 -22.52
CA ASN A 220 7.26 7.53 -21.67
C ASN A 220 8.34 8.55 -22.07
N ASN A 221 8.23 9.04 -23.30
CA ASN A 221 9.04 10.10 -23.86
C ASN A 221 8.14 11.18 -24.52
N HIS A 222 8.71 12.07 -25.30
CA HIS A 222 7.99 13.12 -26.03
C HIS A 222 8.08 12.91 -27.55
N LEU A 223 8.15 11.66 -28.01
CA LEU A 223 8.24 11.32 -29.42
C LEU A 223 6.97 11.73 -30.17
N THR A 224 7.15 12.23 -31.36
CA THR A 224 6.10 12.73 -32.27
C THR A 224 6.19 12.08 -33.65
N GLY A 225 5.27 12.44 -34.55
CA GLY A 225 5.23 11.84 -35.90
C GLY A 225 4.50 10.50 -35.89
N THR A 226 4.75 9.68 -36.90
CA THR A 226 4.09 8.39 -37.08
C THR A 226 4.97 7.23 -36.65
N VAL A 227 4.35 6.11 -36.28
CA VAL A 227 5.07 4.84 -36.09
C VAL A 227 5.62 4.41 -37.47
N PRO A 228 6.96 4.24 -37.61
CA PRO A 228 7.52 3.84 -38.89
C PRO A 228 7.05 2.44 -39.31
N GLN A 229 6.40 2.30 -40.45
CA GLN A 229 5.93 1.00 -40.95
C GLN A 229 7.07 -0.05 -41.02
N ASN A 230 8.23 0.39 -41.43
CA ASN A 230 9.40 -0.49 -41.64
C ASN A 230 9.92 -1.13 -40.36
N ILE A 231 9.54 -0.68 -39.15
CA ILE A 231 9.96 -1.30 -37.90
C ILE A 231 9.45 -2.75 -37.79
N PHE A 232 8.31 -3.05 -38.42
CA PHE A 232 7.75 -4.39 -38.46
C PHE A 232 8.46 -5.32 -39.46
N ASN A 233 9.45 -4.80 -40.23
CA ASN A 233 10.31 -5.59 -41.10
C ASN A 233 11.53 -6.19 -40.35
N ILE A 234 11.70 -5.84 -39.08
CA ILE A 234 12.72 -6.43 -38.21
C ILE A 234 12.22 -7.82 -37.78
N THR A 235 12.72 -8.85 -38.45
CA THR A 235 12.23 -10.22 -38.24
C THR A 235 12.61 -10.83 -36.89
N SER A 236 13.57 -10.24 -36.19
CA SER A 236 14.01 -10.63 -34.84
C SER A 236 13.22 -9.95 -33.71
N LEU A 237 12.44 -8.89 -34.04
CA LEU A 237 11.81 -8.04 -33.01
C LEU A 237 10.71 -8.80 -32.26
N GLN A 238 10.89 -8.91 -30.95
CA GLN A 238 9.96 -9.59 -30.02
C GLN A 238 9.17 -8.62 -29.17
N VAL A 239 9.82 -7.54 -28.72
CA VAL A 239 9.20 -6.52 -27.88
C VAL A 239 9.31 -5.16 -28.52
N LEU A 240 8.16 -4.51 -28.74
CA LEU A 240 8.07 -3.11 -29.18
C LEU A 240 7.20 -2.33 -28.19
N SER A 241 7.82 -1.42 -27.44
CA SER A 241 7.12 -0.47 -26.56
C SER A 241 7.37 0.96 -27.00
N LEU A 242 6.26 1.64 -27.39
CA LEU A 242 6.21 3.05 -27.77
C LEU A 242 5.16 3.81 -26.94
N SER A 243 4.63 3.19 -25.87
CA SER A 243 3.58 3.76 -25.03
C SER A 243 4.00 5.09 -24.40
N GLY A 244 3.02 5.93 -24.02
CA GLY A 244 3.32 7.17 -23.29
C GLY A 244 4.10 8.18 -24.09
N ASN A 245 3.73 8.39 -25.38
CA ASN A 245 4.35 9.35 -26.28
C ASN A 245 3.30 10.28 -26.92
N SER A 246 3.69 11.04 -27.93
CA SER A 246 2.80 11.86 -28.75
C SER A 246 2.78 11.39 -30.22
N LEU A 247 2.93 10.09 -30.43
CA LEU A 247 2.88 9.50 -31.77
C LEU A 247 1.48 9.61 -32.36
N SER A 248 1.37 9.87 -33.66
CA SER A 248 0.13 10.17 -34.33
C SER A 248 0.05 9.45 -35.70
N GLY A 249 -0.97 9.78 -36.49
CA GLY A 249 -1.22 9.12 -37.77
C GLY A 249 -1.92 7.78 -37.59
N ASN A 250 -1.97 7.00 -38.67
CA ASN A 250 -2.64 5.71 -38.66
C ASN A 250 -1.64 4.54 -38.75
N LEU A 251 -2.08 3.37 -38.31
CA LEU A 251 -1.32 2.12 -38.39
C LEU A 251 -1.79 1.25 -39.59
N LEU A 252 -2.24 1.89 -40.69
CA LEU A 252 -2.65 1.18 -41.91
C LEU A 252 -1.40 0.75 -42.68
N PHE A 253 -0.86 -0.39 -42.32
CA PHE A 253 0.30 -0.98 -42.96
C PHE A 253 -0.14 -2.05 -43.99
N ASP A 254 0.80 -2.44 -44.86
CA ASP A 254 0.58 -3.53 -45.81
C ASP A 254 0.24 -4.82 -45.05
N THR A 255 -0.86 -5.47 -45.42
CA THR A 255 -1.32 -6.72 -44.80
C THR A 255 -0.34 -7.89 -45.02
N ARG A 256 0.68 -7.73 -45.87
CA ARG A 256 1.75 -8.69 -46.14
C ARG A 256 2.90 -8.61 -45.10
N LEU A 257 2.86 -7.63 -44.17
CA LEU A 257 3.86 -7.54 -43.14
C LEU A 257 3.83 -8.79 -42.22
N SER A 258 4.99 -9.40 -42.09
CA SER A 258 5.18 -10.54 -41.18
C SER A 258 5.57 -10.00 -39.79
N CYS A 259 4.69 -10.11 -38.83
CA CYS A 259 5.00 -9.76 -37.43
C CYS A 259 5.02 -11.04 -36.54
N SER A 260 5.38 -12.19 -37.13
CA SER A 260 5.33 -13.47 -36.43
C SER A 260 6.31 -13.60 -35.27
N SER A 261 7.33 -12.75 -35.20
CA SER A 261 8.29 -12.71 -34.07
C SER A 261 7.81 -11.89 -32.89
N ILE A 262 6.88 -10.95 -33.09
CA ILE A 262 6.42 -10.04 -32.04
C ILE A 262 5.62 -10.79 -30.98
N VAL A 263 6.09 -10.66 -29.73
CA VAL A 263 5.50 -11.23 -28.52
C VAL A 263 4.77 -10.16 -27.72
N HIS A 264 5.36 -8.96 -27.58
CA HIS A 264 4.77 -7.84 -26.84
C HIS A 264 4.72 -6.60 -27.73
N LEU A 265 3.53 -5.99 -27.84
CA LEU A 265 3.31 -4.75 -28.60
C LEU A 265 2.57 -3.74 -27.73
N PHE A 266 3.26 -2.69 -27.32
CA PHE A 266 2.73 -1.62 -26.48
C PHE A 266 2.77 -0.28 -27.22
N LEU A 267 1.59 0.23 -27.58
CA LEU A 267 1.37 1.49 -28.30
C LEU A 267 0.40 2.42 -27.54
N GLY A 268 0.07 2.08 -26.30
CA GLY A 268 -0.90 2.82 -25.49
C GLY A 268 -0.46 4.26 -25.18
N LEU A 269 -1.40 5.10 -24.73
CA LEU A 269 -1.12 6.49 -24.33
C LEU A 269 -0.41 7.31 -25.42
N ASN A 270 -1.02 7.36 -26.63
CA ASN A 270 -0.52 8.10 -27.78
C ASN A 270 -1.68 8.87 -28.47
N LYS A 271 -1.45 9.41 -29.65
CA LYS A 271 -2.42 10.09 -30.51
C LYS A 271 -2.68 9.33 -31.83
N ILE A 272 -2.47 8.01 -31.81
CA ILE A 272 -2.62 7.14 -32.96
C ILE A 272 -4.10 7.09 -33.35
N SER A 273 -4.40 7.30 -34.60
CA SER A 273 -5.77 7.42 -35.12
C SER A 273 -6.06 6.44 -36.26
N GLY A 274 -7.28 6.49 -36.81
CA GLY A 274 -7.70 5.59 -37.87
C GLY A 274 -8.27 4.25 -37.36
N PRO A 275 -8.54 3.30 -38.26
CA PRO A 275 -9.13 2.03 -37.88
C PRO A 275 -8.16 1.11 -37.09
N PHE A 276 -8.72 0.11 -36.41
CA PHE A 276 -7.93 -0.93 -35.77
C PHE A 276 -6.97 -1.59 -36.77
N PRO A 277 -5.68 -1.71 -36.47
CA PRO A 277 -4.68 -2.27 -37.40
C PRO A 277 -4.82 -3.80 -37.50
N SER A 278 -5.69 -4.26 -38.42
CA SER A 278 -6.09 -5.68 -38.52
C SER A 278 -4.94 -6.64 -38.85
N TYR A 279 -3.83 -6.17 -39.44
CA TYR A 279 -2.63 -7.00 -39.65
C TYR A 279 -2.02 -7.54 -38.36
N ILE A 280 -2.21 -6.85 -37.23
CA ILE A 280 -1.76 -7.32 -35.90
C ILE A 280 -2.34 -8.71 -35.56
N LEU A 281 -3.54 -9.02 -36.07
CA LEU A 281 -4.15 -10.34 -35.87
C LEU A 281 -3.41 -11.47 -36.58
N ASN A 282 -2.42 -11.17 -37.43
CA ASN A 282 -1.52 -12.13 -38.05
C ASN A 282 -0.24 -12.38 -37.22
N CYS A 283 -0.01 -11.62 -36.14
CA CYS A 283 1.11 -11.77 -35.23
C CYS A 283 0.85 -12.97 -34.30
N SER A 284 1.01 -14.19 -34.81
CA SER A 284 0.57 -15.43 -34.13
C SER A 284 1.21 -15.69 -32.77
N ASN A 285 2.39 -15.10 -32.49
CA ASN A 285 3.12 -15.26 -31.24
C ASN A 285 2.82 -14.16 -30.20
N LEU A 286 1.88 -13.27 -30.51
CA LEU A 286 1.54 -12.13 -29.66
C LEU A 286 0.94 -12.62 -28.33
N VAL A 287 1.57 -12.20 -27.23
CA VAL A 287 1.18 -12.48 -25.85
C VAL A 287 0.50 -11.25 -25.23
N LYS A 288 1.06 -10.05 -25.43
CA LYS A 288 0.47 -8.82 -24.91
C LYS A 288 0.31 -7.77 -26.01
N LEU A 289 -0.90 -7.23 -26.11
CA LEU A 289 -1.24 -6.13 -27.01
C LEU A 289 -1.87 -5.00 -26.19
N ASP A 290 -1.24 -3.82 -26.24
CA ASP A 290 -1.83 -2.61 -25.67
C ASP A 290 -1.89 -1.48 -26.69
N LEU A 291 -3.12 -1.08 -27.02
CA LEU A 291 -3.48 0.04 -27.89
C LEU A 291 -4.30 1.09 -27.11
N SER A 292 -4.36 1.00 -25.80
CA SER A 292 -5.23 1.82 -24.94
C SER A 292 -4.87 3.31 -25.04
N TYR A 293 -5.87 4.17 -24.79
CA TYR A 293 -5.72 5.62 -24.75
C TYR A 293 -5.07 6.19 -26.02
N ASN A 294 -5.77 5.96 -27.14
CA ASN A 294 -5.44 6.49 -28.45
C ASN A 294 -6.70 7.11 -29.11
N LEU A 295 -6.63 7.40 -30.40
CA LEU A 295 -7.72 7.92 -31.19
C LEU A 295 -8.19 6.90 -32.26
N LEU A 296 -8.00 5.61 -31.98
CA LEU A 296 -8.42 4.54 -32.87
C LEU A 296 -9.94 4.51 -32.97
N SER A 297 -10.47 4.29 -34.18
CA SER A 297 -11.91 4.36 -34.49
C SER A 297 -12.37 3.24 -35.41
N GLY A 298 -13.67 3.17 -35.62
CA GLY A 298 -14.26 2.14 -36.49
C GLY A 298 -14.35 0.76 -35.82
N PRO A 299 -14.76 -0.26 -36.60
CA PRO A 299 -15.11 -1.57 -36.05
C PRO A 299 -13.89 -2.39 -35.60
N ILE A 300 -14.01 -3.02 -34.45
CA ILE A 300 -13.05 -4.02 -33.97
C ILE A 300 -13.16 -5.28 -34.84
N PRO A 301 -12.05 -5.83 -35.37
CA PRO A 301 -12.06 -7.05 -36.17
C PRO A 301 -12.53 -8.27 -35.40
N LYS A 302 -12.98 -9.32 -36.11
CA LYS A 302 -13.55 -10.54 -35.48
C LYS A 302 -12.55 -11.67 -35.31
N ASN A 303 -11.31 -11.54 -35.77
CA ASN A 303 -10.39 -12.68 -35.93
C ASN A 303 -9.35 -12.81 -34.81
N PHE A 304 -9.66 -12.36 -33.60
CA PHE A 304 -8.72 -12.48 -32.45
C PHE A 304 -8.32 -13.93 -32.12
N GLY A 305 -9.12 -14.92 -32.51
CA GLY A 305 -8.80 -16.33 -32.33
C GLY A 305 -7.51 -16.81 -33.00
N ASN A 306 -6.91 -16.02 -33.89
CA ASN A 306 -5.59 -16.27 -34.46
C ASN A 306 -4.46 -16.06 -33.45
N LEU A 307 -4.69 -15.22 -32.43
CA LEU A 307 -3.73 -14.88 -31.38
C LEU A 307 -3.82 -15.90 -30.25
N LYS A 308 -3.33 -17.10 -30.49
CA LYS A 308 -3.50 -18.25 -29.59
C LYS A 308 -2.82 -18.08 -28.24
N TYR A 309 -1.74 -17.30 -28.20
CA TYR A 309 -0.93 -17.06 -26.99
C TYR A 309 -1.30 -15.78 -26.26
N LEU A 310 -2.36 -15.08 -26.70
CA LEU A 310 -2.75 -13.79 -26.13
C LEU A 310 -3.15 -13.94 -24.66
N GLU A 311 -2.43 -13.26 -23.78
CA GLU A 311 -2.67 -13.16 -22.33
C GLU A 311 -3.33 -11.84 -21.96
N ALA A 312 -2.92 -10.72 -22.60
CA ALA A 312 -3.46 -9.40 -22.28
C ALA A 312 -3.84 -8.62 -23.54
N LEU A 313 -5.07 -8.10 -23.55
CA LEU A 313 -5.60 -7.24 -24.61
C LEU A 313 -6.06 -5.91 -24.01
N GLY A 314 -5.33 -4.83 -24.28
CA GLY A 314 -5.66 -3.46 -23.92
C GLY A 314 -6.12 -2.65 -25.15
N MET A 315 -7.35 -2.13 -25.12
CA MET A 315 -7.91 -1.24 -26.14
C MET A 315 -8.70 -0.08 -25.53
N SER A 316 -8.62 0.13 -24.23
CA SER A 316 -9.41 1.14 -23.50
C SER A 316 -9.15 2.55 -24.00
N GLY A 317 -10.09 3.48 -23.80
CA GLY A 317 -9.92 4.91 -24.11
C GLY A 317 -9.71 5.20 -25.58
N ASN A 318 -10.53 4.63 -26.45
CA ASN A 318 -10.52 4.84 -27.89
C ASN A 318 -11.93 5.19 -28.42
N GLN A 319 -12.11 5.22 -29.71
CA GLN A 319 -13.39 5.45 -30.39
C GLN A 319 -13.82 4.20 -31.20
N LEU A 320 -13.44 3.01 -30.71
CA LEU A 320 -13.70 1.75 -31.36
C LEU A 320 -15.19 1.38 -31.28
N THR A 321 -15.70 0.76 -32.32
CA THR A 321 -17.10 0.34 -32.43
C THR A 321 -17.19 -1.15 -32.80
N VAL A 322 -18.39 -1.66 -32.92
CA VAL A 322 -18.64 -3.03 -33.42
C VAL A 322 -19.59 -2.95 -34.64
N GLU A 323 -19.33 -3.78 -35.66
CA GLU A 323 -20.19 -3.83 -36.85
C GLU A 323 -21.63 -4.12 -36.47
N PRO A 324 -22.60 -3.34 -36.98
CA PRO A 324 -24.01 -3.59 -36.77
C PRO A 324 -24.47 -4.95 -37.38
N GLY A 325 -25.31 -5.68 -36.68
CA GLY A 325 -26.10 -6.77 -37.28
C GLY A 325 -25.67 -8.21 -36.96
N HIS A 326 -24.54 -8.47 -36.35
CA HIS A 326 -24.10 -9.84 -36.07
C HIS A 326 -24.02 -10.14 -34.57
N LYS A 327 -25.14 -10.40 -33.88
CA LYS A 327 -25.20 -10.75 -32.45
C LYS A 327 -24.42 -12.02 -32.08
N LYS A 328 -24.19 -12.97 -32.98
CA LYS A 328 -23.51 -14.24 -32.72
C LYS A 328 -22.00 -14.28 -33.02
N HIS A 329 -21.47 -13.34 -33.75
CA HIS A 329 -20.06 -13.30 -34.18
C HIS A 329 -19.43 -11.95 -33.88
N SER A 330 -19.38 -11.58 -32.60
CA SER A 330 -18.65 -10.41 -32.14
C SER A 330 -17.15 -10.74 -31.93
N PHE A 331 -16.31 -9.74 -31.83
CA PHE A 331 -14.90 -9.94 -31.47
C PHE A 331 -14.77 -10.68 -30.12
N LEU A 332 -15.70 -10.43 -29.16
CA LEU A 332 -15.76 -11.16 -27.89
C LEU A 332 -15.92 -12.66 -28.09
N SER A 333 -16.73 -13.08 -29.08
CA SER A 333 -16.86 -14.51 -29.38
C SER A 333 -15.56 -15.11 -29.92
N SER A 334 -14.75 -14.35 -30.65
CA SER A 334 -13.47 -14.85 -31.14
C SER A 334 -12.40 -15.00 -30.05
N LEU A 335 -12.49 -14.22 -28.97
CA LEU A 335 -11.59 -14.29 -27.83
C LEU A 335 -11.71 -15.61 -27.05
N THR A 336 -12.81 -16.37 -27.21
CA THR A 336 -12.94 -17.70 -26.61
C THR A 336 -11.88 -18.69 -27.11
N SER A 337 -11.23 -18.40 -28.25
CA SER A 337 -10.12 -19.19 -28.79
C SER A 337 -8.76 -18.83 -28.18
N CYS A 338 -8.65 -17.70 -27.46
CA CYS A 338 -7.44 -17.25 -26.78
C CYS A 338 -7.36 -17.94 -25.41
N ARG A 339 -6.75 -19.14 -25.37
CA ARG A 339 -6.77 -20.03 -24.20
C ARG A 339 -5.93 -19.54 -23.00
N PHE A 340 -5.10 -18.53 -23.20
CA PHE A 340 -4.22 -17.97 -22.17
C PHE A 340 -4.66 -16.57 -21.73
N LEU A 341 -5.82 -16.09 -22.24
CA LEU A 341 -6.31 -14.74 -21.92
C LEU A 341 -6.50 -14.58 -20.41
N GLN A 342 -5.80 -13.61 -19.83
CA GLN A 342 -5.83 -13.23 -18.41
C GLN A 342 -6.51 -11.87 -18.23
N MET A 343 -6.26 -10.92 -19.12
CA MET A 343 -6.78 -9.56 -19.02
C MET A 343 -7.43 -9.07 -20.32
N LEU A 344 -8.65 -8.56 -20.20
CA LEU A 344 -9.36 -7.85 -21.25
C LEU A 344 -9.71 -6.45 -20.77
N SER A 345 -9.18 -5.41 -21.46
CA SER A 345 -9.46 -4.01 -21.17
C SER A 345 -9.98 -3.30 -22.41
N ILE A 346 -11.30 -2.96 -22.39
CA ILE A 346 -12.02 -2.34 -23.51
C ILE A 346 -12.78 -1.09 -23.08
N SER A 347 -12.59 -0.60 -21.88
CA SER A 347 -13.28 0.56 -21.28
C SER A 347 -13.20 1.81 -22.16
N GLY A 348 -14.16 2.72 -22.06
CA GLY A 348 -14.14 4.01 -22.77
C GLY A 348 -14.18 3.88 -24.30
N ASN A 349 -14.91 2.92 -24.83
CA ASN A 349 -15.16 2.77 -26.28
C ASN A 349 -16.66 2.68 -26.58
N PRO A 350 -17.18 3.34 -27.61
CA PRO A 350 -18.61 3.33 -27.94
C PRO A 350 -19.03 2.02 -28.64
N LEU A 351 -18.85 0.87 -27.98
CA LEU A 351 -19.11 -0.45 -28.58
C LEU A 351 -20.59 -0.71 -28.81
N ASN A 352 -21.47 -0.23 -27.93
CA ASN A 352 -22.93 -0.28 -28.06
C ASN A 352 -23.49 -1.70 -28.32
N ILE A 353 -22.96 -2.72 -27.66
CA ILE A 353 -23.34 -4.13 -27.82
C ILE A 353 -23.93 -4.73 -26.54
N ALA A 354 -24.55 -5.90 -26.67
CA ALA A 354 -24.83 -6.77 -25.52
C ALA A 354 -23.66 -7.71 -25.27
N ILE A 355 -23.40 -7.99 -23.98
CA ILE A 355 -22.44 -9.03 -23.59
C ILE A 355 -22.99 -10.39 -24.08
N PRO A 356 -22.25 -11.14 -24.91
CA PRO A 356 -22.72 -12.42 -25.41
C PRO A 356 -22.60 -13.51 -24.34
N ASP A 357 -23.51 -14.48 -24.32
CA ASP A 357 -23.51 -15.61 -23.38
C ASP A 357 -22.22 -16.43 -23.43
N VAL A 358 -21.55 -16.46 -24.58
CA VAL A 358 -20.28 -17.19 -24.77
C VAL A 358 -19.10 -16.60 -23.97
N ILE A 359 -19.27 -15.44 -23.31
CA ILE A 359 -18.23 -14.89 -22.44
C ILE A 359 -17.82 -15.88 -21.32
N GLY A 360 -18.74 -16.73 -20.89
CA GLY A 360 -18.44 -17.81 -19.95
C GLY A 360 -17.51 -18.92 -20.48
N ASN A 361 -17.24 -18.90 -21.80
CA ASN A 361 -16.30 -19.81 -22.45
C ASN A 361 -14.93 -19.17 -22.67
N PHE A 362 -14.67 -18.00 -22.05
CA PHE A 362 -13.31 -17.45 -22.03
C PHE A 362 -12.38 -18.40 -21.28
N SER A 363 -11.07 -18.19 -21.47
CA SER A 363 -10.06 -18.94 -20.79
C SER A 363 -10.29 -19.00 -19.28
N ASP A 364 -10.03 -20.16 -18.67
CA ASP A 364 -10.02 -20.29 -17.21
C ASP A 364 -8.94 -19.40 -16.55
N SER A 365 -7.98 -18.89 -17.34
CA SER A 365 -6.93 -17.98 -16.88
C SER A 365 -7.40 -16.52 -16.74
N VAL A 366 -8.66 -16.19 -17.11
CA VAL A 366 -9.12 -14.79 -17.05
C VAL A 366 -9.21 -14.30 -15.61
N GLU A 367 -8.42 -13.27 -15.32
CA GLU A 367 -8.33 -12.63 -14.00
C GLU A 367 -9.01 -11.25 -13.97
N ALA A 368 -9.03 -10.53 -15.09
CA ALA A 368 -9.58 -9.17 -15.12
C ALA A 368 -10.34 -8.85 -16.40
N ILE A 369 -11.53 -8.26 -16.25
CA ILE A 369 -12.34 -7.71 -17.33
C ILE A 369 -12.67 -6.26 -16.99
N TYR A 370 -12.17 -5.32 -17.80
CA TYR A 370 -12.47 -3.89 -17.72
C TYR A 370 -13.27 -3.47 -18.96
N ALA A 371 -14.55 -3.16 -18.76
CA ALA A 371 -15.49 -2.78 -19.81
C ALA A 371 -16.42 -1.64 -19.35
N SER A 372 -15.87 -0.70 -18.58
CA SER A 372 -16.59 0.51 -18.18
C SER A 372 -16.75 1.48 -19.34
N GLU A 373 -17.82 2.29 -19.33
CA GLU A 373 -18.06 3.35 -20.32
C GLU A 373 -18.07 2.85 -21.78
N THR A 374 -18.58 1.62 -22.01
CA THR A 374 -18.57 1.01 -23.33
C THR A 374 -19.95 0.98 -24.02
N GLN A 375 -20.97 1.61 -23.40
CA GLN A 375 -22.35 1.57 -23.87
C GLN A 375 -22.91 0.14 -23.97
N LEU A 376 -22.40 -0.79 -23.16
CA LEU A 376 -22.95 -2.15 -23.07
C LEU A 376 -24.43 -2.11 -22.66
N LYS A 377 -25.24 -2.95 -23.29
CA LYS A 377 -26.69 -3.01 -23.07
C LYS A 377 -27.19 -4.42 -22.89
N GLY A 378 -28.44 -4.53 -22.49
CA GLY A 378 -29.07 -5.82 -22.24
C GLY A 378 -28.67 -6.39 -20.88
N LYS A 379 -28.90 -7.68 -20.67
CA LYS A 379 -28.65 -8.35 -19.41
C LYS A 379 -27.19 -8.78 -19.28
N ILE A 380 -26.71 -8.87 -18.05
CA ILE A 380 -25.44 -9.53 -17.72
C ILE A 380 -25.66 -11.05 -17.88
N PRO A 381 -24.87 -11.74 -18.74
CA PRO A 381 -25.04 -13.18 -18.95
C PRO A 381 -24.71 -14.00 -17.71
N MET A 382 -25.48 -15.06 -17.47
CA MET A 382 -25.20 -16.02 -16.40
C MET A 382 -23.84 -16.73 -16.57
N GLY A 383 -23.38 -16.86 -17.82
CA GLY A 383 -22.10 -17.49 -18.16
C GLY A 383 -20.87 -16.84 -17.53
N ILE A 384 -20.92 -15.55 -17.17
CA ILE A 384 -19.78 -14.88 -16.47
C ILE A 384 -19.40 -15.63 -15.19
N GLY A 385 -20.39 -16.23 -14.48
CA GLY A 385 -20.14 -17.01 -13.28
C GLY A 385 -19.25 -18.25 -13.48
N SER A 386 -18.93 -18.63 -14.72
CA SER A 386 -17.99 -19.74 -15.00
C SER A 386 -16.53 -19.33 -14.87
N LEU A 387 -16.20 -18.02 -14.84
CA LEU A 387 -14.83 -17.48 -14.79
C LEU A 387 -14.28 -17.49 -13.36
N LYS A 388 -13.98 -18.65 -12.81
CA LYS A 388 -13.67 -18.85 -11.37
C LYS A 388 -12.43 -18.09 -10.90
N ASN A 389 -11.47 -17.81 -11.78
CA ASN A 389 -10.22 -17.08 -11.46
C ASN A 389 -10.36 -15.56 -11.63
N LEU A 390 -11.56 -15.07 -11.97
CA LEU A 390 -11.79 -13.64 -12.15
C LEU A 390 -11.62 -12.89 -10.83
N ASN A 391 -10.65 -11.97 -10.78
CA ASN A 391 -10.35 -11.13 -9.65
C ASN A 391 -11.05 -9.77 -9.73
N VAL A 392 -11.18 -9.23 -10.96
CA VAL A 392 -11.78 -7.92 -11.20
C VAL A 392 -12.82 -7.99 -12.31
N LEU A 393 -14.04 -7.53 -12.03
CA LEU A 393 -15.08 -7.30 -13.03
C LEU A 393 -15.56 -5.85 -12.96
N ASP A 394 -15.18 -5.05 -13.96
CA ASP A 394 -15.61 -3.66 -14.08
C ASP A 394 -16.54 -3.47 -15.29
N LEU A 395 -17.82 -3.29 -15.01
CA LEU A 395 -18.88 -3.02 -15.97
C LEU A 395 -19.58 -1.69 -15.70
N ARG A 396 -18.99 -0.81 -14.92
CA ARG A 396 -19.59 0.49 -14.51
C ARG A 396 -19.86 1.40 -15.70
N ALA A 397 -20.74 2.37 -15.51
CA ALA A 397 -21.08 3.42 -16.47
C ALA A 397 -21.51 2.85 -17.85
N ASN A 398 -22.48 1.93 -17.84
CA ASN A 398 -23.04 1.29 -19.02
C ASN A 398 -24.57 1.43 -19.09
N SER A 399 -25.24 0.71 -19.96
CA SER A 399 -26.70 0.64 -20.07
C SER A 399 -27.22 -0.77 -19.80
N LEU A 400 -26.58 -1.50 -18.89
CA LEU A 400 -26.95 -2.88 -18.53
C LEU A 400 -28.29 -2.88 -17.77
N THR A 401 -29.11 -3.91 -18.04
CA THR A 401 -30.46 -4.08 -17.49
C THR A 401 -30.65 -5.46 -16.89
N GLY A 402 -31.83 -5.71 -16.28
CA GLY A 402 -32.16 -7.00 -15.66
C GLY A 402 -31.38 -7.21 -14.33
N ASN A 403 -31.41 -8.42 -13.85
CA ASN A 403 -30.91 -8.75 -12.51
C ASN A 403 -29.40 -9.04 -12.48
N ILE A 404 -28.79 -8.88 -11.33
CA ILE A 404 -27.44 -9.40 -11.05
C ILE A 404 -27.54 -10.94 -11.09
N PRO A 405 -26.73 -11.64 -11.90
CA PRO A 405 -26.78 -13.09 -11.98
C PRO A 405 -26.43 -13.78 -10.65
N SER A 406 -27.26 -14.72 -10.21
CA SER A 406 -26.95 -15.54 -9.02
C SER A 406 -25.68 -16.39 -9.20
N THR A 407 -25.31 -16.69 -10.45
CA THR A 407 -24.06 -17.41 -10.77
C THR A 407 -22.80 -16.67 -10.39
N PHE A 408 -22.88 -15.35 -10.08
CA PHE A 408 -21.74 -14.61 -9.56
C PHE A 408 -21.18 -15.19 -8.25
N GLY A 409 -22.01 -15.86 -7.43
CA GLY A 409 -21.52 -16.56 -6.25
C GLY A 409 -20.45 -17.63 -6.52
N ALA A 410 -20.31 -18.08 -7.77
CA ALA A 410 -19.26 -19.03 -8.16
C ALA A 410 -17.89 -18.37 -8.49
N LEU A 411 -17.82 -17.03 -8.54
CA LEU A 411 -16.60 -16.27 -8.80
C LEU A 411 -15.72 -16.17 -7.52
N VAL A 412 -15.27 -17.30 -7.02
CA VAL A 412 -14.63 -17.39 -5.70
C VAL A 412 -13.36 -16.57 -5.53
N SER A 413 -12.68 -16.22 -6.63
CA SER A 413 -11.47 -15.38 -6.63
C SER A 413 -11.77 -13.87 -6.68
N LEU A 414 -13.05 -13.48 -6.86
CA LEU A 414 -13.41 -12.09 -7.13
C LEU A 414 -13.11 -11.19 -5.94
N GLN A 415 -12.29 -10.16 -6.19
CA GLN A 415 -11.87 -9.15 -5.22
C GLN A 415 -12.59 -7.81 -5.44
N ARG A 416 -12.92 -7.48 -6.68
CA ARG A 416 -13.56 -6.20 -7.03
C ARG A 416 -14.69 -6.40 -8.03
N LEU A 417 -15.88 -5.92 -7.68
CA LEU A 417 -17.08 -5.95 -8.51
C LEU A 417 -17.66 -4.53 -8.65
N PHE A 418 -17.58 -3.99 -9.84
CA PHE A 418 -18.11 -2.67 -10.16
C PHE A 418 -19.21 -2.79 -11.22
N LEU A 419 -20.46 -2.51 -10.80
CA LEU A 419 -21.65 -2.50 -11.65
C LEU A 419 -22.39 -1.16 -11.58
N ASP A 420 -21.79 -0.16 -10.95
CA ASP A 420 -22.39 1.15 -10.72
C ASP A 420 -22.69 1.91 -12.01
N ILE A 421 -23.60 2.90 -11.93
CA ILE A 421 -24.03 3.73 -13.06
C ILE A 421 -24.53 2.86 -14.23
N ASN A 422 -25.58 2.07 -13.95
CA ASN A 422 -26.25 1.20 -14.91
C ASN A 422 -27.77 1.30 -14.76
N LYS A 423 -28.51 0.39 -15.38
CA LYS A 423 -29.97 0.27 -15.27
C LYS A 423 -30.34 -1.10 -14.71
N ILE A 424 -29.49 -1.69 -13.90
CA ILE A 424 -29.68 -3.01 -13.27
C ILE A 424 -30.82 -2.91 -12.26
N GLU A 425 -31.69 -3.93 -12.28
CA GLU A 425 -32.89 -4.00 -11.46
C GLU A 425 -32.97 -5.34 -10.72
N GLY A 426 -34.05 -5.56 -9.96
CA GLY A 426 -34.22 -6.78 -9.13
C GLY A 426 -33.48 -6.66 -7.82
N PHE A 427 -33.10 -7.78 -7.23
CA PHE A 427 -32.57 -7.87 -5.88
C PHE A 427 -31.07 -8.13 -5.89
N ILE A 428 -30.39 -7.81 -4.76
CA ILE A 428 -29.03 -8.26 -4.50
C ILE A 428 -29.10 -9.77 -4.20
N PRO A 429 -28.51 -10.64 -5.04
CA PRO A 429 -28.62 -12.09 -4.81
C PRO A 429 -27.77 -12.53 -3.60
N GLU A 430 -28.34 -13.36 -2.73
CA GLU A 430 -27.64 -13.90 -1.55
C GLU A 430 -26.35 -14.66 -1.93
N GLN A 431 -26.27 -15.18 -3.15
CA GLN A 431 -25.09 -15.87 -3.66
C GLN A 431 -23.84 -14.96 -3.69
N LEU A 432 -23.99 -13.63 -3.76
CA LEU A 432 -22.87 -12.71 -3.64
C LEU A 432 -22.14 -12.84 -2.29
N CYS A 433 -22.83 -13.25 -1.24
CA CYS A 433 -22.23 -13.49 0.07
C CYS A 433 -21.25 -14.69 0.09
N GLN A 434 -21.15 -15.47 -0.99
CA GLN A 434 -20.19 -16.55 -1.14
C GLN A 434 -18.80 -16.06 -1.55
N LEU A 435 -18.70 -14.81 -2.00
CA LEU A 435 -17.46 -14.17 -2.49
C LEU A 435 -16.54 -13.76 -1.34
N LYS A 436 -15.91 -14.70 -0.68
CA LYS A 436 -15.11 -14.48 0.54
C LYS A 436 -13.88 -13.56 0.31
N ASN A 437 -13.39 -13.46 -0.93
CA ASN A 437 -12.28 -12.62 -1.31
C ASN A 437 -12.69 -11.20 -1.73
N LEU A 438 -14.00 -10.89 -1.72
CA LEU A 438 -14.50 -9.60 -2.19
C LEU A 438 -14.08 -8.48 -1.23
N GLY A 439 -13.26 -7.54 -1.73
CA GLY A 439 -12.81 -6.34 -1.05
C GLY A 439 -13.60 -5.09 -1.43
N GLU A 440 -14.08 -5.02 -2.68
CA GLU A 440 -14.84 -3.87 -3.16
C GLU A 440 -16.12 -4.29 -3.90
N LEU A 441 -17.26 -3.73 -3.48
CA LEU A 441 -18.56 -3.92 -4.13
C LEU A 441 -19.20 -2.55 -4.40
N SER A 442 -19.40 -2.20 -5.66
CA SER A 442 -20.16 -1.01 -6.06
C SER A 442 -21.33 -1.38 -6.97
N LEU A 443 -22.54 -1.09 -6.48
CA LEU A 443 -23.81 -1.20 -7.23
C LEU A 443 -24.53 0.13 -7.33
N SER A 444 -23.85 1.25 -7.01
CA SER A 444 -24.50 2.57 -6.91
C SER A 444 -25.12 3.02 -8.23
N ASN A 445 -26.03 3.98 -8.17
CA ASN A 445 -26.67 4.55 -9.35
C ASN A 445 -27.28 3.48 -10.28
N ASN A 446 -28.18 2.65 -9.72
CA ASN A 446 -28.91 1.59 -10.43
C ASN A 446 -30.41 1.63 -10.04
N ARG A 447 -31.12 0.57 -10.30
CA ARG A 447 -32.56 0.37 -9.96
C ARG A 447 -32.75 -0.86 -9.08
N VAL A 448 -31.68 -1.29 -8.37
CA VAL A 448 -31.71 -2.46 -7.48
C VAL A 448 -32.69 -2.19 -6.34
N ALA A 449 -33.55 -3.15 -6.05
CA ALA A 449 -34.65 -3.04 -5.09
C ALA A 449 -34.58 -4.12 -4.01
N GLY A 450 -35.51 -4.09 -3.07
CA GLY A 450 -35.61 -5.04 -1.97
C GLY A 450 -34.58 -4.81 -0.87
N SER A 451 -34.36 -5.82 -0.03
CA SER A 451 -33.48 -5.70 1.13
C SER A 451 -32.01 -5.99 0.81
N ILE A 452 -31.13 -5.36 1.58
CA ILE A 452 -29.72 -5.79 1.64
C ILE A 452 -29.69 -7.17 2.32
N PRO A 453 -29.09 -8.22 1.71
CA PRO A 453 -29.05 -9.55 2.29
C PRO A 453 -28.34 -9.58 3.64
N ASN A 454 -28.92 -10.26 4.64
CA ASN A 454 -28.30 -10.42 5.96
C ASN A 454 -26.93 -11.08 5.92
N CYS A 455 -26.68 -11.93 4.94
CA CYS A 455 -25.40 -12.61 4.76
C CYS A 455 -24.26 -11.68 4.29
N ILE A 456 -24.51 -10.39 3.99
CA ILE A 456 -23.48 -9.43 3.57
C ILE A 456 -22.34 -9.34 4.60
N GLY A 457 -22.66 -9.48 5.89
CA GLY A 457 -21.67 -9.52 6.98
C GLY A 457 -20.69 -10.70 6.89
N ASN A 458 -20.95 -11.70 6.06
CA ASN A 458 -20.03 -12.81 5.83
C ASN A 458 -18.83 -12.45 4.91
N LEU A 459 -18.84 -11.26 4.32
CA LEU A 459 -17.77 -10.75 3.45
C LEU A 459 -16.68 -10.09 4.29
N SER A 460 -15.92 -10.89 5.03
CA SER A 460 -14.96 -10.42 6.04
C SER A 460 -13.81 -9.56 5.46
N LEU A 461 -13.48 -9.68 4.17
CA LEU A 461 -12.45 -8.88 3.50
C LEU A 461 -13.01 -7.62 2.84
N LEU A 462 -14.32 -7.35 2.95
CA LEU A 462 -14.94 -6.20 2.30
C LEU A 462 -14.48 -4.90 2.95
N GLN A 463 -13.85 -4.05 2.14
CA GLN A 463 -13.35 -2.73 2.53
C GLN A 463 -14.24 -1.61 2.03
N ARG A 464 -14.86 -1.78 0.88
CA ARG A 464 -15.70 -0.75 0.27
C ARG A 464 -17.04 -1.32 -0.18
N LEU A 465 -18.11 -0.75 0.37
CA LEU A 465 -19.48 -1.08 -0.01
C LEU A 465 -20.21 0.20 -0.45
N ASN A 466 -20.54 0.28 -1.73
CA ASN A 466 -21.33 1.37 -2.27
C ASN A 466 -22.62 0.84 -2.92
N LEU A 467 -23.75 1.08 -2.25
CA LEU A 467 -25.10 0.73 -2.72
C LEU A 467 -25.97 1.97 -2.92
N SER A 468 -25.38 3.16 -2.94
CA SER A 468 -26.10 4.42 -2.99
C SER A 468 -26.92 4.59 -4.29
N SER A 469 -27.90 5.48 -4.25
CA SER A 469 -28.73 5.83 -5.42
C SER A 469 -29.37 4.60 -6.08
N ASN A 470 -30.14 3.86 -5.28
CA ASN A 470 -30.89 2.67 -5.69
C ASN A 470 -32.35 2.73 -5.16
N ARG A 471 -33.04 1.62 -5.15
CA ARG A 471 -34.41 1.46 -4.63
C ARG A 471 -34.45 0.46 -3.48
N LEU A 472 -33.34 0.35 -2.73
CA LEU A 472 -33.27 -0.56 -1.59
C LEU A 472 -34.21 -0.11 -0.49
N GLU A 473 -34.87 -1.07 0.14
CA GLU A 473 -35.86 -0.88 1.17
C GLU A 473 -35.60 -1.78 2.38
N SER A 474 -36.48 -1.71 3.40
CA SER A 474 -36.34 -2.48 4.63
C SER A 474 -35.19 -2.01 5.54
N LEU A 475 -34.83 -2.81 6.52
CA LEU A 475 -33.83 -2.48 7.54
C LEU A 475 -32.40 -2.61 7.00
N VAL A 476 -31.50 -1.78 7.54
CA VAL A 476 -30.05 -2.03 7.39
C VAL A 476 -29.69 -3.27 8.22
N PRO A 477 -29.12 -4.32 7.61
CA PRO A 477 -28.82 -5.56 8.32
C PRO A 477 -27.84 -5.36 9.48
N SER A 478 -28.15 -5.94 10.66
CA SER A 478 -27.25 -5.86 11.81
C SER A 478 -25.85 -6.46 11.54
N ASN A 479 -25.79 -7.53 10.74
CA ASN A 479 -24.53 -8.20 10.37
C ASN A 479 -23.61 -7.37 9.47
N LEU A 480 -24.12 -6.32 8.80
CA LEU A 480 -23.29 -5.39 8.04
C LEU A 480 -22.26 -4.71 8.94
N TRP A 481 -22.63 -4.43 10.17
CA TRP A 481 -21.77 -3.81 11.17
C TRP A 481 -20.76 -4.78 11.81
N SER A 482 -20.68 -6.02 11.35
CA SER A 482 -19.67 -7.01 11.77
C SER A 482 -18.50 -7.15 10.78
N ILE A 483 -18.48 -6.35 9.71
CA ILE A 483 -17.40 -6.37 8.70
C ILE A 483 -16.22 -5.53 9.20
N GLU A 484 -15.32 -6.14 9.96
CA GLU A 484 -14.22 -5.45 10.66
C GLU A 484 -13.30 -4.63 9.73
N ASN A 485 -13.12 -5.07 8.47
CA ASN A 485 -12.25 -4.40 7.50
C ASN A 485 -12.94 -3.26 6.71
N LEU A 486 -14.20 -2.93 7.02
CA LEU A 486 -14.94 -1.95 6.24
C LEU A 486 -14.38 -0.53 6.47
N LEU A 487 -13.91 0.10 5.39
CA LEU A 487 -13.37 1.46 5.35
C LEU A 487 -14.39 2.48 4.86
N PHE A 488 -15.26 2.05 3.94
CA PHE A 488 -16.18 2.93 3.21
C PHE A 488 -17.55 2.27 3.10
N LEU A 489 -18.59 2.97 3.58
CA LEU A 489 -19.98 2.55 3.50
C LEU A 489 -20.83 3.69 2.94
N ASP A 490 -21.44 3.50 1.78
CA ASP A 490 -22.42 4.41 1.21
C ASP A 490 -23.72 3.68 0.86
N LEU A 491 -24.78 3.99 1.61
CA LEU A 491 -26.14 3.50 1.41
C LEU A 491 -27.12 4.63 1.09
N SER A 492 -26.62 5.83 0.79
CA SER A 492 -27.42 7.04 0.59
C SER A 492 -28.39 6.93 -0.59
N LEU A 493 -29.37 7.82 -0.63
CA LEU A 493 -30.33 7.91 -1.74
C LEU A 493 -31.03 6.56 -2.03
N ASN A 494 -31.63 5.97 -0.98
CA ASN A 494 -32.41 4.74 -1.04
C ASN A 494 -33.75 4.91 -0.28
N SER A 495 -34.49 3.85 -0.06
CA SER A 495 -35.72 3.83 0.76
C SER A 495 -35.55 2.97 2.02
N LEU A 496 -34.33 2.87 2.54
CA LEU A 496 -34.02 2.11 3.76
C LEU A 496 -34.76 2.73 4.95
N SER A 497 -35.34 1.88 5.79
CA SER A 497 -36.23 2.28 6.88
C SER A 497 -35.85 1.65 8.21
N GLY A 498 -36.62 1.98 9.26
CA GLY A 498 -36.42 1.47 10.60
C GLY A 498 -35.22 2.11 11.32
N SER A 499 -34.88 1.58 12.49
CA SER A 499 -33.79 2.10 13.31
C SER A 499 -32.47 1.38 13.02
N LEU A 500 -31.38 2.11 13.18
CA LEU A 500 -30.05 1.48 13.24
C LEU A 500 -29.96 0.60 14.48
N TYR A 501 -29.21 -0.50 14.37
CA TYR A 501 -29.00 -1.42 15.49
C TYR A 501 -28.29 -0.68 16.65
N PRO A 502 -28.81 -0.73 17.89
CA PRO A 502 -28.30 0.10 18.97
C PRO A 502 -26.90 -0.28 19.46
N ASN A 503 -26.53 -1.55 19.30
CA ASN A 503 -25.24 -2.08 19.72
C ASN A 503 -24.38 -2.41 18.49
N LEU A 504 -23.98 -1.37 17.72
CA LEU A 504 -23.05 -1.54 16.62
C LEU A 504 -21.72 -2.09 17.16
N ILE A 505 -21.21 -3.12 16.50
CA ILE A 505 -19.86 -3.62 16.77
C ILE A 505 -18.85 -2.53 16.37
N LYS A 506 -17.81 -2.35 17.13
CA LYS A 506 -16.78 -1.37 16.85
C LYS A 506 -16.09 -1.70 15.53
N LEU A 507 -16.30 -0.87 14.51
CA LEU A 507 -15.61 -0.92 13.24
C LEU A 507 -14.33 -0.07 13.34
N ASP A 508 -13.21 -0.70 13.65
CA ASP A 508 -11.97 0.01 13.93
C ASP A 508 -11.40 0.75 12.71
N ALA A 509 -11.74 0.33 11.50
CA ALA A 509 -11.18 0.85 10.27
C ALA A 509 -12.09 1.83 9.52
N ILE A 510 -13.36 1.97 9.89
CA ILE A 510 -14.34 2.75 9.11
C ILE A 510 -14.01 4.24 9.09
N ALA A 511 -13.80 4.78 7.89
CA ALA A 511 -13.48 6.18 7.68
C ALA A 511 -14.62 6.99 7.07
N TYR A 512 -15.54 6.33 6.37
CA TYR A 512 -16.63 6.99 5.64
C TYR A 512 -17.95 6.25 5.83
N ILE A 513 -18.98 6.98 6.32
CA ILE A 513 -20.36 6.50 6.42
C ILE A 513 -21.29 7.54 5.81
N ASN A 514 -22.03 7.14 4.79
CA ASN A 514 -23.13 7.95 4.23
C ASN A 514 -24.42 7.13 4.22
N LEU A 515 -25.39 7.53 5.04
CA LEU A 515 -26.73 6.95 5.11
C LEU A 515 -27.82 7.99 4.74
N SER A 516 -27.42 9.12 4.17
CA SER A 516 -28.32 10.24 3.89
C SER A 516 -29.42 9.91 2.88
N HIS A 517 -30.48 10.70 2.85
CA HIS A 517 -31.59 10.54 1.91
C HIS A 517 -32.19 9.11 1.97
N ASN A 518 -32.64 8.72 3.15
CA ASN A 518 -33.34 7.46 3.41
C ASN A 518 -34.59 7.71 4.31
N GLN A 519 -35.21 6.66 4.81
CA GLN A 519 -36.36 6.71 5.72
C GLN A 519 -35.98 6.14 7.10
N LEU A 520 -34.73 6.28 7.50
CA LEU A 520 -34.23 5.77 8.77
C LEU A 520 -34.84 6.53 9.94
N THR A 521 -35.19 5.81 11.00
CA THR A 521 -35.88 6.34 12.17
C THR A 521 -35.14 5.98 13.47
N GLY A 522 -35.71 6.35 14.60
CA GLY A 522 -35.15 6.02 15.92
C GLY A 522 -34.01 6.94 16.32
N LYS A 523 -33.32 6.59 17.39
CA LYS A 523 -32.16 7.37 17.88
C LYS A 523 -30.92 7.03 17.11
N ILE A 524 -30.01 8.00 16.98
CA ILE A 524 -28.64 7.74 16.49
C ILE A 524 -27.92 6.92 17.57
N PRO A 525 -27.39 5.73 17.25
CA PRO A 525 -26.70 4.90 18.23
C PRO A 525 -25.44 5.60 18.78
N SER A 526 -25.32 5.64 20.11
CA SER A 526 -24.13 6.21 20.77
C SER A 526 -22.84 5.41 20.46
N THR A 527 -22.99 4.16 20.06
CA THR A 527 -21.88 3.29 19.63
C THR A 527 -21.14 3.78 18.38
N ILE A 528 -21.75 4.65 17.55
CA ILE A 528 -21.05 5.32 16.43
C ILE A 528 -19.87 6.14 16.95
N GLY A 529 -19.97 6.72 18.14
CA GLY A 529 -18.86 7.46 18.77
C GLY A 529 -17.61 6.59 19.05
N ALA A 530 -17.68 5.26 18.93
CA ALA A 530 -16.54 4.38 19.06
C ALA A 530 -15.76 4.19 17.75
N PHE A 531 -16.20 4.75 16.62
CA PHE A 531 -15.54 4.65 15.32
C PHE A 531 -14.45 5.72 15.18
N GLU A 532 -13.32 5.50 15.82
CA GLU A 532 -12.27 6.52 16.04
C GLU A 532 -11.65 7.04 14.74
N GLU A 533 -11.60 6.22 13.69
CA GLU A 533 -11.05 6.58 12.37
C GLU A 533 -12.07 7.28 11.46
N LEU A 534 -13.31 7.47 11.94
CA LEU A 534 -14.38 8.06 11.13
C LEU A 534 -14.08 9.52 10.82
N ARG A 535 -14.06 9.85 9.51
CA ARG A 535 -13.82 11.19 8.98
C ARG A 535 -15.05 11.83 8.38
N TYR A 536 -15.91 11.03 7.80
CA TYR A 536 -17.10 11.48 7.09
C TYR A 536 -18.33 10.77 7.66
N LEU A 537 -19.28 11.52 8.21
CA LEU A 537 -20.56 11.01 8.68
C LEU A 537 -21.69 11.87 8.15
N ASP A 538 -22.48 11.34 7.24
CA ASP A 538 -23.70 11.97 6.71
C ASP A 538 -24.93 11.08 7.00
N LEU A 539 -25.78 11.57 7.87
CA LEU A 539 -27.07 10.98 8.24
C LEU A 539 -28.24 11.88 7.82
N SER A 540 -27.99 12.90 7.01
CA SER A 540 -28.97 13.93 6.63
C SER A 540 -30.18 13.34 5.89
N LYS A 541 -31.28 14.11 5.87
CA LYS A 541 -32.50 13.74 5.15
C LYS A 541 -33.00 12.34 5.48
N ASN A 542 -33.24 12.12 6.78
CA ASN A 542 -33.81 10.93 7.38
C ASN A 542 -34.90 11.31 8.39
N SER A 543 -35.33 10.39 9.22
CA SER A 543 -36.29 10.62 10.31
C SER A 543 -35.71 10.30 11.69
N PHE A 544 -34.38 10.46 11.86
CA PHE A 544 -33.75 10.26 13.15
C PHE A 544 -34.31 11.22 14.20
N GLN A 545 -34.47 10.74 15.45
CA GLN A 545 -35.04 11.47 16.56
C GLN A 545 -34.21 11.33 17.83
N GLY A 546 -34.53 12.15 18.85
CA GLY A 546 -33.79 12.20 20.11
C GLY A 546 -32.52 13.02 20.01
N ASP A 547 -31.61 12.86 20.94
CA ASP A 547 -30.47 13.74 21.14
C ASP A 547 -29.30 13.35 20.23
N ILE A 548 -28.46 14.32 19.89
CA ILE A 548 -27.12 14.04 19.27
C ILE A 548 -26.27 13.33 20.33
N PRO A 549 -25.69 12.14 20.02
CA PRO A 549 -24.94 11.40 21.02
C PRO A 549 -23.73 12.16 21.55
N GLN A 550 -23.58 12.26 22.86
CA GLN A 550 -22.39 12.87 23.48
C GLN A 550 -21.10 12.13 23.12
N SER A 551 -21.18 10.83 22.83
CA SER A 551 -20.05 9.99 22.41
C SER A 551 -19.37 10.46 21.11
N PHE A 552 -20.03 11.32 20.31
CA PHE A 552 -19.42 11.89 19.11
C PHE A 552 -18.16 12.72 19.41
N THR A 553 -17.98 13.17 20.66
CA THR A 553 -16.72 13.78 21.10
C THR A 553 -15.48 12.87 20.93
N HIS A 554 -15.69 11.55 20.80
CA HIS A 554 -14.61 10.59 20.60
C HIS A 554 -14.19 10.44 19.12
N LEU A 555 -14.98 10.96 18.18
CA LEU A 555 -14.68 10.95 16.73
C LEU A 555 -13.60 11.98 16.38
N LYS A 556 -12.39 11.79 16.91
CA LYS A 556 -11.31 12.79 16.81
C LYS A 556 -10.84 13.06 15.38
N GLY A 557 -11.03 12.10 14.47
CA GLY A 557 -10.69 12.22 13.05
C GLY A 557 -11.78 12.89 12.20
N LEU A 558 -12.93 13.26 12.77
CA LEU A 558 -14.10 13.69 12.00
C LEU A 558 -13.88 15.04 11.30
N ASP A 559 -13.94 15.02 9.98
CA ASP A 559 -13.84 16.20 9.10
C ASP A 559 -15.23 16.77 8.75
N LEU A 560 -16.21 15.89 8.53
CA LEU A 560 -17.57 16.25 8.10
C LEU A 560 -18.64 15.55 8.94
N LEU A 561 -19.58 16.34 9.45
CA LEU A 561 -20.79 15.87 10.14
C LEU A 561 -22.03 16.56 9.55
N ASP A 562 -22.87 15.79 8.84
CA ASP A 562 -24.18 16.26 8.39
C ASP A 562 -25.31 15.45 9.04
N LEU A 563 -26.09 16.10 9.88
CA LEU A 563 -27.28 15.55 10.53
C LEU A 563 -28.56 16.32 10.14
N SER A 564 -28.46 17.17 9.12
CA SER A 564 -29.56 18.07 8.72
C SER A 564 -30.80 17.31 8.23
N ASN A 565 -31.95 18.03 8.25
CA ASN A 565 -33.22 17.50 7.78
C ASN A 565 -33.56 16.14 8.45
N ASN A 566 -33.65 16.19 9.79
CA ASN A 566 -34.04 15.06 10.65
C ASN A 566 -35.07 15.57 11.71
N ASN A 567 -35.38 14.72 12.67
CA ASN A 567 -36.27 15.03 13.79
C ASN A 567 -35.52 15.04 15.14
N LEU A 568 -34.22 15.41 15.10
CA LEU A 568 -33.34 15.43 16.28
C LEU A 568 -33.79 16.54 17.23
N SER A 569 -33.66 16.27 18.51
CA SER A 569 -34.10 17.18 19.61
C SER A 569 -32.99 17.29 20.67
N GLY A 570 -33.28 18.09 21.73
CA GLY A 570 -32.30 18.31 22.80
C GLY A 570 -31.23 19.32 22.43
N GLU A 571 -30.19 19.40 23.23
CA GLU A 571 -29.10 20.37 23.07
C GLU A 571 -28.00 19.88 22.13
N ILE A 572 -27.29 20.81 21.50
CA ILE A 572 -26.04 20.49 20.78
C ILE A 572 -24.97 20.19 21.82
N PRO A 573 -24.37 18.99 21.83
CA PRO A 573 -23.36 18.63 22.84
C PRO A 573 -22.17 19.58 22.80
N LYS A 574 -21.93 20.31 23.90
CA LYS A 574 -20.78 21.21 24.02
C LYS A 574 -19.44 20.50 23.80
N SER A 575 -19.39 19.22 24.06
CA SER A 575 -18.23 18.38 23.85
C SER A 575 -17.75 18.30 22.37
N LEU A 576 -18.60 18.65 21.41
CA LEU A 576 -18.23 18.75 19.99
C LEU A 576 -17.20 19.88 19.70
N GLU A 577 -17.08 20.86 20.60
CA GLU A 577 -16.01 21.87 20.54
C GLU A 577 -14.60 21.26 20.60
N ALA A 578 -14.47 20.04 21.11
CA ALA A 578 -13.21 19.33 21.23
C ALA A 578 -12.81 18.52 19.98
N LEU A 579 -13.55 18.61 18.88
CA LEU A 579 -13.23 17.93 17.62
C LEU A 579 -12.24 18.76 16.79
N PRO A 580 -10.95 18.41 16.71
CA PRO A 580 -9.92 19.31 16.19
C PRO A 580 -9.96 19.47 14.66
N PHE A 581 -10.54 18.49 13.94
CA PHE A 581 -10.51 18.43 12.48
C PHE A 581 -11.87 18.72 11.83
N LEU A 582 -12.92 19.00 12.61
CA LEU A 582 -14.27 19.22 12.08
C LEU A 582 -14.32 20.50 11.25
N LYS A 583 -14.40 20.36 9.93
CA LYS A 583 -14.44 21.46 8.94
C LYS A 583 -15.85 21.80 8.47
N TYR A 584 -16.71 20.78 8.41
CA TYR A 584 -18.09 20.94 7.95
C TYR A 584 -19.04 20.38 9.00
N LEU A 585 -19.98 21.21 9.42
CA LEU A 585 -21.07 20.85 10.33
C LEU A 585 -22.38 21.35 9.74
N ASN A 586 -23.37 20.49 9.63
CA ASN A 586 -24.72 20.84 9.24
C ASN A 586 -25.75 20.16 10.16
N LEU A 587 -26.41 20.93 10.98
CA LEU A 587 -27.47 20.52 11.94
C LEU A 587 -28.83 21.16 11.58
N SER A 588 -28.92 21.81 10.42
CA SER A 588 -30.10 22.56 9.99
C SER A 588 -31.35 21.67 9.88
N PHE A 589 -32.52 22.30 9.96
CA PHE A 589 -33.84 21.63 9.82
C PHE A 589 -34.00 20.41 10.74
N ASN A 590 -33.87 20.67 12.05
CA ASN A 590 -34.12 19.72 13.13
C ASN A 590 -35.02 20.38 14.20
N LYS A 591 -35.13 19.76 15.38
CA LYS A 591 -35.86 20.32 16.57
C LYS A 591 -34.91 20.56 17.74
N LEU A 592 -33.68 20.93 17.44
CA LEU A 592 -32.64 21.18 18.45
C LEU A 592 -32.98 22.44 19.26
N SER A 593 -32.55 22.47 20.50
CA SER A 593 -32.87 23.54 21.45
C SER A 593 -31.66 23.92 22.31
N GLY A 594 -31.72 25.04 23.01
CA GLY A 594 -30.67 25.49 23.90
C GLY A 594 -29.58 26.30 23.20
N GLU A 595 -28.48 26.53 23.90
CA GLU A 595 -27.37 27.36 23.42
C GLU A 595 -26.48 26.64 22.43
N ILE A 596 -26.16 27.30 21.30
CA ILE A 596 -25.17 26.77 20.32
C ILE A 596 -23.77 26.95 20.92
N PRO A 597 -22.96 25.90 20.97
CA PRO A 597 -21.55 25.99 21.37
C PRO A 597 -20.79 27.01 20.52
N SER A 598 -19.84 27.73 21.12
CA SER A 598 -19.10 28.83 20.45
C SER A 598 -17.58 28.61 20.37
N GLY A 599 -17.09 27.57 21.05
CA GLY A 599 -15.66 27.21 21.08
C GLY A 599 -15.22 26.27 19.97
N GLY A 600 -13.90 26.06 19.88
CA GLY A 600 -13.32 25.10 18.92
C GLY A 600 -13.72 25.37 17.46
N PRO A 601 -14.14 24.33 16.70
CA PRO A 601 -14.51 24.47 15.29
C PRO A 601 -15.77 25.31 15.08
N PHE A 602 -16.63 25.49 16.12
CA PHE A 602 -17.87 26.27 16.01
C PHE A 602 -17.60 27.74 15.66
N ALA A 603 -16.43 28.28 15.99
CA ALA A 603 -16.05 29.65 15.62
C ALA A 603 -16.06 29.89 14.10
N ASN A 604 -15.95 28.82 13.28
CA ASN A 604 -15.90 28.88 11.82
C ASN A 604 -17.25 28.56 11.15
N PHE A 605 -18.28 28.17 11.90
CA PHE A 605 -19.58 27.84 11.33
C PHE A 605 -20.49 29.07 11.30
N HIS A 606 -21.47 29.05 10.41
CA HIS A 606 -22.37 30.15 10.17
C HIS A 606 -23.83 29.68 10.29
N MET A 607 -24.77 30.62 10.05
CA MET A 607 -26.20 30.37 10.26
C MET A 607 -26.75 29.19 9.45
N GLU A 608 -26.16 28.90 8.28
CA GLU A 608 -26.57 27.79 7.40
C GLU A 608 -26.49 26.44 8.10
N SER A 609 -25.54 26.29 9.03
CA SER A 609 -25.34 25.06 9.82
C SER A 609 -26.47 24.79 10.81
N PHE A 610 -27.26 25.81 11.20
CA PHE A 610 -28.22 25.77 12.33
C PHE A 610 -29.63 26.15 11.95
N ILE A 611 -29.85 26.73 10.76
CA ILE A 611 -31.18 27.23 10.31
C ILE A 611 -32.25 26.13 10.44
N GLY A 612 -33.48 26.53 10.72
CA GLY A 612 -34.59 25.58 10.84
C GLY A 612 -34.67 24.84 12.17
N ASN A 613 -33.98 25.34 13.23
CA ASN A 613 -34.12 24.91 14.62
C ASN A 613 -34.66 26.10 15.47
N GLU A 614 -35.95 26.18 15.62
CA GLU A 614 -36.61 27.37 16.21
C GLU A 614 -36.28 27.62 17.69
N ALA A 615 -35.87 26.60 18.42
CA ALA A 615 -35.58 26.65 19.85
C ALA A 615 -34.08 26.82 20.19
N LEU A 616 -33.21 27.03 19.19
CA LEU A 616 -31.82 27.36 19.43
C LEU A 616 -31.64 28.85 19.77
N CYS A 617 -30.66 29.11 20.62
CA CYS A 617 -30.23 30.47 20.97
C CYS A 617 -28.71 30.58 21.01
N GLY A 618 -28.10 31.74 21.02
CA GLY A 618 -26.67 31.91 21.12
C GLY A 618 -26.10 33.16 20.47
N ASN A 619 -24.94 33.04 19.84
CA ASN A 619 -24.28 34.13 19.15
C ASN A 619 -25.12 34.56 17.92
N PRO A 620 -25.38 35.88 17.72
CA PRO A 620 -26.12 36.41 16.57
C PRO A 620 -25.53 35.98 15.20
N ASN A 621 -24.25 35.69 15.10
CA ASN A 621 -23.59 35.17 13.86
C ASN A 621 -24.17 33.84 13.39
N PHE A 622 -24.80 33.08 14.28
CA PHE A 622 -25.49 31.83 13.95
C PHE A 622 -26.92 32.03 13.45
N GLY A 623 -27.39 33.28 13.36
CA GLY A 623 -28.76 33.62 12.94
C GLY A 623 -29.85 33.21 13.93
N VAL A 624 -29.52 33.06 15.20
CA VAL A 624 -30.43 32.68 16.30
C VAL A 624 -30.59 33.80 17.30
N PRO A 625 -31.71 33.85 18.08
CA PRO A 625 -31.88 34.84 19.13
C PRO A 625 -30.86 34.63 20.26
N PRO A 626 -30.50 35.70 21.00
CA PRO A 626 -29.67 35.55 22.19
C PRO A 626 -30.40 34.72 23.25
N CYS A 627 -29.67 33.91 24.01
CA CYS A 627 -30.25 33.13 25.10
C CYS A 627 -30.78 34.05 26.18
N THR A 628 -32.07 34.00 26.41
CA THR A 628 -32.68 34.72 27.54
C THR A 628 -32.27 34.02 28.82
N SER A 629 -31.48 34.71 29.64
CA SER A 629 -31.27 34.30 31.03
C SER A 629 -32.63 34.21 31.71
N PRO A 630 -32.98 33.15 32.42
CA PRO A 630 -34.18 33.13 33.17
C PRO A 630 -34.10 34.28 34.18
N THR A 631 -34.80 35.39 33.93
CA THR A 631 -35.04 36.46 34.88
C THR A 631 -35.71 35.81 36.10
N SER A 632 -35.00 35.79 37.22
CA SER A 632 -35.48 35.30 38.48
C SER A 632 -36.63 36.20 38.98
N GLN A 633 -37.82 36.02 38.44
CA GLN A 633 -39.05 36.44 39.06
C GLN A 633 -39.59 35.27 39.87
N GLY A 634 -39.42 35.39 41.18
CA GLY A 634 -40.18 34.56 42.09
C GLY A 634 -39.36 33.67 42.99
N SER A 635 -38.87 34.21 44.02
CA SER A 635 -38.98 33.51 45.31
C SER A 635 -38.61 34.35 46.55
N THR A 636 -39.37 35.39 46.83
CA THR A 636 -39.46 35.87 48.21
C THR A 636 -39.94 34.74 49.15
N VAL A 637 -40.72 33.79 48.67
CA VAL A 637 -41.20 32.64 49.48
C VAL A 637 -40.10 31.64 49.81
N LYS A 638 -39.18 31.34 48.87
CA LYS A 638 -38.04 30.41 49.10
C LYS A 638 -37.00 31.00 50.06
N GLN A 639 -36.79 32.32 50.06
CA GLN A 639 -35.81 32.94 50.98
C GLN A 639 -36.35 32.99 52.41
N VAL A 640 -37.65 33.11 52.65
CA VAL A 640 -38.27 33.03 53.97
C VAL A 640 -38.23 31.59 54.50
N PHE A 641 -38.46 30.60 53.60
CA PHE A 641 -38.37 29.18 54.00
C PHE A 641 -36.93 28.77 54.39
N LEU A 642 -35.90 29.23 53.69
CA LEU A 642 -34.50 28.92 53.97
C LEU A 642 -33.98 29.66 55.23
N ARG A 643 -34.44 30.88 55.55
CA ARG A 643 -33.98 31.70 56.71
C ARG A 643 -34.66 31.39 58.00
N CYS A 644 -35.88 30.82 57.98
CA CYS A 644 -36.64 30.61 59.22
C CYS A 644 -36.84 29.15 59.58
N ILE A 645 -37.00 28.21 58.61
CA ILE A 645 -37.34 26.81 58.85
C ILE A 645 -36.09 25.91 58.87
N VAL A 646 -35.10 26.18 58.08
CA VAL A 646 -33.83 25.36 58.05
C VAL A 646 -33.07 25.45 59.35
N PRO A 647 -32.92 26.64 60.03
CA PRO A 647 -32.24 26.70 61.32
C PRO A 647 -32.96 25.95 62.44
N VAL A 648 -34.29 25.93 62.43
CA VAL A 648 -35.11 25.23 63.45
C VAL A 648 -34.98 23.72 63.29
N ILE A 649 -35.02 23.23 62.04
CA ILE A 649 -34.82 21.79 61.78
C ILE A 649 -33.38 21.35 62.07
N ALA A 650 -32.39 22.17 61.76
CA ALA A 650 -30.98 21.88 62.05
C ALA A 650 -30.76 21.85 63.60
N SER A 651 -31.41 22.71 64.36
CA SER A 651 -31.31 22.69 65.85
C SER A 651 -31.92 21.43 66.44
N ILE A 652 -33.04 20.96 65.92
CA ILE A 652 -33.68 19.70 66.34
C ILE A 652 -32.82 18.46 66.00
N ILE A 653 -32.21 18.46 64.82
CA ILE A 653 -31.33 17.37 64.38
C ILE A 653 -30.03 17.31 65.22
N ILE A 654 -29.45 18.49 65.50
CA ILE A 654 -28.26 18.59 66.36
C ILE A 654 -28.56 18.09 67.78
N PHE A 655 -29.74 18.47 68.32
CA PHE A 655 -30.15 18.00 69.62
C PHE A 655 -30.38 16.46 69.64
N ALA A 656 -30.96 15.88 68.59
CA ALA A 656 -31.19 14.47 68.47
C ALA A 656 -29.86 13.70 68.34
N ILE A 657 -28.89 14.25 67.60
CA ILE A 657 -27.53 13.66 67.43
C ILE A 657 -26.78 13.73 68.76
N LEU A 658 -26.93 14.83 69.51
CA LEU A 658 -26.27 14.95 70.82
C LEU A 658 -26.81 13.89 71.83
N VAL A 659 -28.13 13.65 71.82
CA VAL A 659 -28.75 12.62 72.64
C VAL A 659 -28.36 11.20 72.26
N ILE A 660 -28.09 10.96 70.92
CA ILE A 660 -27.61 9.65 70.41
C ILE A 660 -26.14 9.43 70.75
N MET A 661 -25.32 10.49 70.67
CA MET A 661 -23.90 10.41 71.01
C MET A 661 -23.63 10.14 72.50
N LEU A 662 -24.52 10.62 73.41
CA LEU A 662 -24.40 10.37 74.85
C LEU A 662 -24.80 8.97 75.27
N ARG A 663 -25.35 8.14 74.39
CA ARG A 663 -25.82 6.80 74.71
C ARG A 663 -24.95 5.66 74.16
N ARG A 664 -23.80 5.93 73.50
CA ARG A 664 -22.94 4.87 72.96
C ARG A 664 -21.48 5.10 73.35
N HIS A 665 -21.07 4.51 74.38
CA HIS A 665 -19.67 4.02 74.65
C HIS A 665 -19.76 2.64 75.25
N PRO A 666 -18.70 1.81 75.22
CA PRO A 666 -18.02 1.16 74.05
C PRO A 666 -17.94 -0.36 74.32
N GLN A 667 -17.44 -1.07 73.34
CA GLN A 667 -16.48 -2.17 73.59
C GLN A 667 -15.84 -2.71 72.34
N HIS A 668 -14.53 -2.85 72.43
CA HIS A 668 -13.63 -3.54 71.53
C HIS A 668 -14.04 -4.95 71.17
N ASN A 669 -13.77 -5.36 69.94
CA ASN A 669 -12.89 -6.51 69.70
C ASN A 669 -12.37 -6.55 68.26
N MET A 670 -11.08 -6.76 68.14
CA MET A 670 -10.32 -7.08 66.93
C MET A 670 -10.76 -8.42 66.32
N GLN A 671 -10.85 -8.48 65.05
CA GLN A 671 -10.36 -9.61 64.24
C GLN A 671 -10.12 -9.19 62.79
N ILE A 672 -8.89 -9.48 62.31
CA ILE A 672 -8.29 -9.40 60.99
C ILE A 672 -8.60 -10.76 60.31
N PRO A 673 -8.34 -10.95 59.03
CA PRO A 673 -8.75 -10.32 57.77
C PRO A 673 -9.32 -11.34 56.76
N GLY A 674 -9.88 -10.89 55.76
CA GLY A 674 -10.14 -11.65 54.52
C GLY A 674 -10.01 -10.74 53.32
N LEU A 675 -8.94 -10.87 52.63
CA LEU A 675 -8.75 -10.23 51.28
C LEU A 675 -9.75 -10.79 50.29
N PRO A 676 -10.38 -9.97 49.53
CA PRO A 676 -10.83 -10.35 48.19
C PRO A 676 -9.78 -9.84 47.19
N ILE A 677 -9.20 -10.78 46.50
CA ILE A 677 -8.38 -10.51 45.29
C ILE A 677 -9.31 -9.94 44.23
N THR A 678 -9.27 -8.65 44.04
CA THR A 678 -9.76 -8.02 42.84
C THR A 678 -8.61 -7.94 41.85
N LEU A 679 -8.69 -8.75 40.81
CA LEU A 679 -7.86 -8.57 39.58
C LEU A 679 -8.03 -7.14 39.09
N PRO A 680 -6.95 -6.41 38.80
CA PRO A 680 -7.05 -5.12 38.15
C PRO A 680 -7.48 -5.30 36.71
N THR A 681 -8.61 -4.76 36.35
CA THR A 681 -8.96 -4.48 34.96
C THR A 681 -7.93 -3.50 34.43
N VAL A 682 -7.12 -3.96 33.46
CA VAL A 682 -6.14 -3.09 32.79
C VAL A 682 -6.91 -2.17 31.86
N ASP A 683 -7.03 -0.92 32.25
CA ASP A 683 -7.46 0.18 31.38
C ASP A 683 -6.41 0.33 30.27
N HIS A 684 -6.78 0.03 29.02
CA HIS A 684 -5.97 0.33 27.85
C HIS A 684 -6.06 1.84 27.57
N ARG A 685 -5.07 2.60 28.00
CA ARG A 685 -4.95 4.02 27.72
C ARG A 685 -4.65 4.23 26.25
N MET A 686 -5.51 4.97 25.54
CA MET A 686 -5.27 5.43 24.17
C MET A 686 -4.23 6.55 24.17
N ILE A 687 -3.21 6.43 23.33
CA ILE A 687 -2.10 7.38 23.23
C ILE A 687 -2.14 8.05 21.86
N SER A 688 -2.22 9.38 21.85
CA SER A 688 -2.34 10.17 20.62
C SER A 688 -0.98 10.38 19.93
N TYR A 689 -1.00 10.60 18.59
CA TYR A 689 0.19 10.97 17.83
C TYR A 689 0.91 12.20 18.41
N LEU A 690 0.14 13.20 18.88
CA LEU A 690 0.70 14.42 19.49
C LEU A 690 1.42 14.12 20.82
N GLU A 691 0.91 13.19 21.62
CA GLU A 691 1.57 12.72 22.84
C GLU A 691 2.87 12.00 22.51
N LEU A 692 2.88 11.19 21.43
CA LEU A 692 4.10 10.56 20.94
C LEU A 692 5.13 11.58 20.43
N CYS A 693 4.70 12.58 19.66
CA CYS A 693 5.57 13.66 19.23
C CYS A 693 6.22 14.38 20.42
N ARG A 694 5.43 14.69 21.46
CA ARG A 694 5.95 15.33 22.68
C ARG A 694 6.88 14.39 23.45
N GLY A 695 6.46 13.15 23.67
CA GLY A 695 7.21 12.16 24.42
C GLY A 695 8.53 11.76 23.79
N THR A 696 8.63 11.78 22.46
CA THR A 696 9.83 11.44 21.68
C THR A 696 10.64 12.67 21.22
N ASN A 697 10.21 13.88 21.60
CA ASN A 697 10.77 15.16 21.12
C ASN A 697 10.74 15.24 19.58
N ASN A 698 9.56 15.03 19.00
CA ASN A 698 9.30 14.95 17.54
C ASN A 698 10.17 13.89 16.83
N PHE A 699 10.29 12.72 17.43
CA PHE A 699 11.11 11.61 16.91
C PHE A 699 12.56 12.02 16.62
N SER A 700 13.14 12.81 17.56
CA SER A 700 14.50 13.29 17.47
C SER A 700 15.51 12.14 17.43
N GLU A 701 16.58 12.30 16.66
CA GLU A 701 17.70 11.35 16.59
C GLU A 701 18.34 11.10 17.97
N SER A 702 18.28 12.07 18.90
CA SER A 702 18.76 11.89 20.27
C SER A 702 17.96 10.84 21.06
N ASN A 703 16.76 10.50 20.63
CA ASN A 703 15.89 9.51 21.25
C ASN A 703 15.81 8.20 20.43
N LEU A 704 16.56 8.11 19.32
CA LEU A 704 16.60 6.93 18.49
C LEU A 704 17.32 5.78 19.19
N LEU A 705 16.63 4.64 19.35
CA LEU A 705 17.14 3.42 19.94
C LEU A 705 17.70 2.45 18.90
N GLY A 706 17.17 2.50 17.68
CA GLY A 706 17.62 1.66 16.58
C GLY A 706 16.75 1.82 15.32
N THR A 707 17.32 1.43 14.18
CA THR A 707 16.65 1.41 12.88
C THR A 707 16.75 0.01 12.28
N GLY A 708 15.69 -0.45 11.60
CA GLY A 708 15.65 -1.73 10.95
C GLY A 708 14.78 -1.72 9.69
N GLY A 709 14.73 -2.81 8.96
CA GLY A 709 13.96 -2.93 7.72
C GLY A 709 12.46 -2.64 7.86
N SER A 710 11.89 -2.79 9.04
CA SER A 710 10.47 -2.52 9.32
C SER A 710 10.20 -1.10 9.84
N GLY A 711 11.22 -0.32 10.24
CA GLY A 711 11.04 1.04 10.79
C GLY A 711 12.09 1.44 11.82
N SER A 712 11.82 2.53 12.53
CA SER A 712 12.70 3.12 13.56
C SER A 712 12.07 3.05 14.94
N VAL A 713 12.86 2.76 15.98
CA VAL A 713 12.42 2.68 17.37
C VAL A 713 12.98 3.85 18.17
N TYR A 714 12.11 4.57 18.87
CA TYR A 714 12.47 5.74 19.65
C TYR A 714 12.14 5.55 21.15
N LYS A 715 12.95 6.09 22.01
CA LYS A 715 12.61 6.24 23.44
C LYS A 715 11.61 7.38 23.60
N GLY A 716 10.51 7.12 24.28
CA GLY A 716 9.49 8.12 24.59
C GLY A 716 9.19 8.19 26.08
N ILE A 717 8.78 9.38 26.54
CA ILE A 717 8.29 9.61 27.91
C ILE A 717 6.86 10.15 27.78
N LEU A 718 5.90 9.37 28.24
CA LEU A 718 4.49 9.75 28.19
C LEU A 718 4.16 10.85 29.21
N SER A 719 2.98 11.47 29.06
CA SER A 719 2.52 12.55 29.92
C SER A 719 2.36 12.18 31.41
N ASP A 720 2.26 10.90 31.73
CA ASP A 720 2.24 10.35 33.11
C ASP A 720 3.64 9.98 33.64
N GLY A 721 4.69 10.22 32.87
CA GLY A 721 6.08 9.87 33.22
C GLY A 721 6.50 8.44 32.81
N THR A 722 5.63 7.64 32.23
CA THR A 722 5.94 6.29 31.78
C THR A 722 6.94 6.32 30.62
N ILE A 723 8.05 5.57 30.74
CA ILE A 723 9.04 5.42 29.67
C ILE A 723 8.63 4.27 28.76
N VAL A 724 8.58 4.53 27.47
CA VAL A 724 8.14 3.57 26.44
C VAL A 724 9.15 3.50 25.29
N ALA A 725 9.15 2.38 24.57
CA ALA A 725 9.80 2.27 23.26
C ALA A 725 8.72 2.42 22.17
N VAL A 726 8.90 3.38 21.26
CA VAL A 726 7.97 3.71 20.18
C VAL A 726 8.54 3.23 18.86
N LYS A 727 8.04 2.11 18.34
CA LYS A 727 8.42 1.56 17.03
C LYS A 727 7.57 2.19 15.95
N VAL A 728 8.17 3.08 15.16
CA VAL A 728 7.53 3.80 14.03
C VAL A 728 7.86 3.08 12.74
N LEU A 729 6.85 2.74 11.96
CA LEU A 729 7.03 1.99 10.71
C LEU A 729 7.33 2.90 9.53
N ASN A 730 8.15 2.39 8.60
CA ASN A 730 8.41 3.06 7.33
C ASN A 730 7.31 2.73 6.32
N LEU A 731 6.38 3.67 6.11
CA LEU A 731 5.21 3.52 5.25
C LEU A 731 5.51 3.50 3.74
N GLN A 732 6.76 3.71 3.32
CA GLN A 732 7.16 3.63 1.91
C GLN A 732 7.31 2.18 1.41
N LEU A 733 7.27 1.20 2.30
CA LEU A 733 7.41 -0.22 1.98
C LEU A 733 6.06 -0.94 2.14
N GLU A 734 5.51 -1.46 1.05
CA GLU A 734 4.27 -2.25 1.06
C GLU A 734 4.33 -3.48 1.99
N SER A 735 5.54 -4.01 2.21
CA SER A 735 5.80 -5.09 3.17
C SER A 735 5.65 -4.66 4.64
N ALA A 736 5.85 -3.38 4.97
CA ALA A 736 5.78 -2.88 6.35
C ALA A 736 4.34 -2.92 6.91
N PHE A 737 3.33 -2.72 6.06
CA PHE A 737 1.92 -2.84 6.45
C PHE A 737 1.57 -4.26 6.89
N ARG A 738 2.00 -5.26 6.11
CA ARG A 738 1.73 -6.67 6.42
C ARG A 738 2.45 -7.13 7.69
N SER A 739 3.66 -6.64 7.92
CA SER A 739 4.42 -6.89 9.14
C SER A 739 3.73 -6.31 10.37
N PHE A 740 3.23 -5.08 10.29
CA PHE A 740 2.52 -4.42 11.39
C PHE A 740 1.25 -5.16 11.79
N ASP A 741 0.41 -5.49 10.80
CA ASP A 741 -0.85 -6.17 11.06
C ASP A 741 -0.62 -7.58 11.63
N ALA A 742 0.43 -8.28 11.17
CA ALA A 742 0.85 -9.56 11.72
C ALA A 742 1.33 -9.42 13.18
N GLU A 743 2.15 -8.42 13.47
CA GLU A 743 2.67 -8.14 14.81
C GLU A 743 1.55 -7.75 15.76
N CYS A 744 0.63 -6.88 15.36
CA CYS A 744 -0.55 -6.52 16.16
C CYS A 744 -1.47 -7.71 16.42
N LYS A 745 -1.73 -8.56 15.42
CA LYS A 745 -2.57 -9.73 15.58
C LYS A 745 -1.99 -10.73 16.58
N VAL A 746 -0.70 -11.01 16.48
CA VAL A 746 0.00 -11.93 17.38
C VAL A 746 0.03 -11.37 18.80
N LEU A 747 0.43 -10.10 18.96
CA LEU A 747 0.63 -9.47 20.27
C LEU A 747 -0.68 -9.17 21.04
N ARG A 748 -1.82 -9.14 20.35
CA ARG A 748 -3.15 -8.99 20.97
C ARG A 748 -3.54 -10.17 21.85
N GLU A 749 -3.14 -11.39 21.45
CA GLU A 749 -3.61 -12.65 22.05
C GLU A 749 -2.59 -13.30 22.97
N ILE A 750 -1.32 -12.85 22.95
CA ILE A 750 -0.21 -13.48 23.64
C ILE A 750 0.23 -12.64 24.84
N ARG A 751 0.30 -13.26 26.03
CA ARG A 751 0.83 -12.63 27.27
C ARG A 751 1.70 -13.60 28.02
N HIS A 752 2.97 -13.33 28.07
CA HIS A 752 3.93 -14.11 28.85
C HIS A 752 4.98 -13.17 29.47
N ARG A 753 5.53 -13.56 30.65
CA ARG A 753 6.50 -12.74 31.38
C ARG A 753 7.78 -12.45 30.58
N ASN A 754 8.21 -13.38 29.73
CA ASN A 754 9.40 -13.27 28.88
C ASN A 754 9.06 -12.83 27.42
N LEU A 755 7.93 -12.17 27.20
CA LEU A 755 7.59 -11.51 25.93
C LEU A 755 7.50 -9.99 26.14
N VAL A 756 7.95 -9.21 25.15
CA VAL A 756 7.85 -7.75 25.20
C VAL A 756 6.38 -7.35 25.24
N LYS A 757 5.98 -6.59 26.26
CA LYS A 757 4.60 -6.16 26.44
C LYS A 757 4.26 -5.00 25.52
N VAL A 758 3.18 -5.13 24.76
CA VAL A 758 2.57 -4.00 24.06
C VAL A 758 1.73 -3.19 25.02
N ILE A 759 2.00 -1.90 25.08
CA ILE A 759 1.29 -0.93 25.93
C ILE A 759 0.10 -0.35 25.15
N SER A 760 0.34 0.08 23.91
CA SER A 760 -0.68 0.66 23.04
C SER A 760 -0.22 0.65 21.57
N THR A 761 -1.12 1.03 20.66
CA THR A 761 -0.81 1.31 19.26
C THR A 761 -1.27 2.71 18.89
N CYS A 762 -0.56 3.38 18.00
CA CYS A 762 -0.97 4.67 17.45
C CYS A 762 -0.95 4.56 15.93
N THR A 763 -2.12 4.70 15.31
CA THR A 763 -2.26 4.55 13.85
C THR A 763 -3.06 5.71 13.28
N ASN A 764 -2.58 6.27 12.16
CA ASN A 764 -3.33 7.18 11.30
C ASN A 764 -2.98 6.90 9.82
N LEU A 765 -3.48 7.70 8.89
CA LEU A 765 -3.26 7.46 7.44
C LEU A 765 -1.79 7.54 7.00
N GLU A 766 -0.99 8.32 7.69
CA GLU A 766 0.40 8.58 7.34
C GLU A 766 1.39 8.14 8.43
N PHE A 767 0.90 7.51 9.51
CA PHE A 767 1.72 7.17 10.65
C PHE A 767 1.21 5.92 11.35
N ARG A 768 2.08 4.95 11.59
CA ARG A 768 1.81 3.76 12.39
C ARG A 768 2.94 3.52 13.37
N ALA A 769 2.60 3.33 14.63
CA ALA A 769 3.57 3.02 15.66
C ALA A 769 3.01 2.02 16.68
N LEU A 770 3.89 1.14 17.15
CA LEU A 770 3.69 0.27 18.32
C LEU A 770 4.35 0.90 19.53
N LEU A 771 3.64 0.95 20.63
CA LEU A 771 4.18 1.35 21.92
C LEU A 771 4.46 0.11 22.74
N LEU A 772 5.73 -0.10 23.01
CA LEU A 772 6.24 -1.27 23.68
C LEU A 772 6.82 -0.88 25.05
N GLN A 773 6.89 -1.83 25.94
CA GLN A 773 7.61 -1.67 27.19
C GLN A 773 9.07 -1.34 26.89
N TYR A 774 9.59 -0.29 27.54
CA TYR A 774 11.00 0.10 27.36
C TYR A 774 11.90 -0.87 28.13
N MET A 775 12.91 -1.38 27.45
CA MET A 775 13.90 -2.30 27.98
C MET A 775 15.21 -1.54 28.20
N SER A 776 15.54 -1.31 29.49
CA SER A 776 16.62 -0.40 29.87
C SER A 776 18.01 -0.90 29.52
N ASN A 777 18.22 -2.22 29.44
CA ASN A 777 19.50 -2.84 29.08
C ASN A 777 19.62 -3.17 27.57
N GLY A 778 18.66 -2.74 26.74
CA GLY A 778 18.71 -2.86 25.27
C GLY A 778 18.63 -4.30 24.78
N SER A 779 19.19 -4.57 23.59
CA SER A 779 19.17 -5.89 22.99
C SER A 779 20.32 -6.78 23.46
N LEU A 780 20.13 -8.10 23.43
CA LEU A 780 21.17 -9.11 23.71
C LEU A 780 22.35 -8.96 22.72
N GLU A 781 22.10 -8.49 21.50
CA GLU A 781 23.14 -8.19 20.52
C GLU A 781 24.17 -7.20 21.06
N ASN A 782 23.72 -6.11 21.71
CA ASN A 782 24.59 -5.12 22.32
C ASN A 782 25.50 -5.74 23.42
N TRP A 783 25.05 -6.76 24.11
CA TRP A 783 25.80 -7.44 25.15
C TRP A 783 26.73 -8.53 24.63
N LEU A 784 26.46 -9.11 23.47
CA LEU A 784 27.27 -10.15 22.87
C LEU A 784 28.43 -9.59 22.05
N TYR A 785 28.22 -8.43 21.38
CA TYR A 785 29.14 -7.89 20.37
C TYR A 785 29.76 -6.55 20.73
N SER A 786 29.39 -5.94 21.86
CA SER A 786 30.02 -4.69 22.34
C SER A 786 31.26 -4.95 23.21
N HIS A 787 32.33 -4.19 23.01
CA HIS A 787 33.54 -4.26 23.84
C HIS A 787 33.31 -3.79 25.29
N ASN A 788 32.21 -3.11 25.57
CA ASN A 788 31.95 -2.48 26.89
C ASN A 788 31.05 -3.31 27.81
N TYR A 789 30.49 -4.41 27.34
CA TYR A 789 29.56 -5.23 28.11
C TYR A 789 30.00 -6.69 28.10
N CYS A 790 29.93 -7.35 29.24
CA CYS A 790 30.33 -8.75 29.36
C CYS A 790 29.30 -9.53 30.19
N LEU A 791 28.62 -10.50 29.59
CA LEU A 791 27.73 -11.43 30.29
C LEU A 791 28.53 -12.56 30.91
N ASN A 792 28.37 -12.76 32.23
CA ASN A 792 28.91 -13.97 32.88
C ASN A 792 28.10 -15.22 32.51
N LEU A 793 28.62 -16.40 32.80
CA LEU A 793 28.01 -17.67 32.44
C LEU A 793 26.59 -17.84 32.98
N VAL A 794 26.34 -17.41 34.24
CA VAL A 794 25.03 -17.52 34.89
C VAL A 794 24.01 -16.63 34.17
N GLN A 795 24.38 -15.40 33.83
CA GLN A 795 23.50 -14.49 33.05
C GLN A 795 23.17 -15.05 31.68
N ARG A 796 24.16 -15.63 30.98
CA ARG A 796 23.91 -16.28 29.67
C ARG A 796 22.93 -17.44 29.79
N VAL A 797 23.08 -18.29 30.81
CA VAL A 797 22.16 -19.42 31.06
C VAL A 797 20.76 -18.91 31.38
N ASN A 798 20.63 -17.91 32.27
CA ASN A 798 19.32 -17.34 32.62
C ASN A 798 18.62 -16.74 31.40
N ILE A 799 19.32 -15.96 30.55
CA ILE A 799 18.79 -15.40 29.29
C ILE A 799 18.28 -16.53 28.38
N MET A 800 19.04 -17.62 28.23
CA MET A 800 18.61 -18.77 27.43
C MET A 800 17.36 -19.45 28.01
N VAL A 801 17.24 -19.59 29.33
CA VAL A 801 16.06 -20.14 30.02
C VAL A 801 14.85 -19.24 29.78
N ASP A 802 14.99 -17.92 29.88
CA ASP A 802 13.93 -16.96 29.65
C ASP A 802 13.42 -17.03 28.19
N VAL A 803 14.34 -17.06 27.23
CA VAL A 803 14.00 -17.19 25.81
C VAL A 803 13.32 -18.53 25.54
N ALA A 804 13.83 -19.63 26.10
CA ALA A 804 13.21 -20.95 25.95
C ALA A 804 11.79 -20.99 26.52
N SER A 805 11.57 -20.35 27.69
CA SER A 805 10.25 -20.25 28.31
C SER A 805 9.25 -19.43 27.45
N ALA A 806 9.73 -18.35 26.81
CA ALA A 806 8.92 -17.59 25.88
C ALA A 806 8.53 -18.40 24.63
N LEU A 807 9.49 -19.15 24.06
CA LEU A 807 9.25 -20.00 22.89
C LEU A 807 8.33 -21.18 23.20
N GLU A 808 8.51 -21.83 24.36
CA GLU A 808 7.63 -22.90 24.82
C GLU A 808 6.18 -22.41 24.91
N TYR A 809 5.97 -21.21 25.50
CA TYR A 809 4.66 -20.61 25.60
C TYR A 809 4.05 -20.31 24.20
N LEU A 810 4.86 -19.81 23.25
CA LEU A 810 4.40 -19.51 21.88
C LEU A 810 4.01 -20.78 21.13
N HIS A 811 4.79 -21.86 21.28
CA HIS A 811 4.59 -23.10 20.52
C HIS A 811 3.47 -24.00 21.09
N ASN A 812 3.34 -24.05 22.40
CA ASN A 812 2.36 -24.97 23.03
C ASN A 812 0.97 -24.34 23.17
N GLY A 813 0.84 -23.01 23.08
CA GLY A 813 -0.41 -22.28 23.26
C GLY A 813 -0.99 -22.43 24.68
N ASN A 814 -1.89 -21.55 25.08
CA ASN A 814 -2.83 -21.83 26.16
C ASN A 814 -4.03 -22.58 25.55
N ASP A 815 -4.78 -23.38 26.35
CA ASP A 815 -5.95 -24.23 25.95
C ASP A 815 -6.99 -23.56 25.00
N LYS A 816 -6.80 -22.34 24.60
CA LYS A 816 -7.67 -21.53 23.70
C LYS A 816 -6.94 -20.75 22.61
N SER A 817 -5.60 -20.77 22.52
CA SER A 817 -4.86 -20.00 21.52
C SER A 817 -4.13 -20.89 20.51
N GLU A 818 -4.10 -20.43 19.27
CA GLU A 818 -3.38 -21.08 18.17
C GLU A 818 -1.86 -21.00 18.39
N SER A 819 -1.11 -22.05 18.04
CA SER A 819 0.35 -22.05 18.14
C SER A 819 0.97 -20.97 17.28
N VAL A 820 1.95 -20.22 17.82
CA VAL A 820 2.63 -19.13 17.13
C VAL A 820 4.09 -19.46 16.94
N VAL A 821 4.59 -19.29 15.71
CA VAL A 821 6.02 -19.42 15.37
C VAL A 821 6.60 -18.03 15.12
N HIS A 822 7.65 -17.66 15.83
CA HIS A 822 8.26 -16.33 15.78
C HIS A 822 8.88 -15.99 14.43
N CYS A 823 9.51 -16.93 13.76
CA CYS A 823 10.15 -16.85 12.45
C CYS A 823 11.35 -15.88 12.31
N ASP A 824 11.70 -15.05 13.30
CA ASP A 824 12.83 -14.11 13.28
C ASP A 824 13.54 -14.02 14.64
N LEU A 825 13.86 -15.16 15.26
CA LEU A 825 14.58 -15.18 16.53
C LEU A 825 16.08 -14.92 16.29
N LYS A 826 16.57 -13.79 16.79
CA LYS A 826 17.96 -13.35 16.70
C LYS A 826 18.32 -12.47 17.91
N PRO A 827 19.61 -12.26 18.23
CA PRO A 827 20.01 -11.49 19.43
C PRO A 827 19.48 -10.06 19.49
N SER A 828 19.27 -9.40 18.34
CA SER A 828 18.68 -8.04 18.30
C SER A 828 17.18 -8.01 18.67
N ASN A 829 16.47 -9.14 18.57
CA ASN A 829 15.06 -9.28 18.92
C ASN A 829 14.84 -9.86 20.35
N ILE A 830 15.91 -10.08 21.09
CA ILE A 830 15.91 -10.44 22.52
C ILE A 830 16.33 -9.21 23.31
N LEU A 831 15.42 -8.65 24.09
CA LEU A 831 15.62 -7.42 24.84
C LEU A 831 15.76 -7.73 26.34
N LEU A 832 16.59 -6.95 27.04
CA LEU A 832 16.88 -7.14 28.45
C LEU A 832 16.30 -5.98 29.29
N ASP A 833 15.53 -6.29 30.31
CA ASP A 833 14.99 -5.32 31.24
C ASP A 833 16.02 -4.88 32.30
N GLU A 834 15.62 -4.08 33.29
CA GLU A 834 16.50 -3.57 34.35
C GLU A 834 17.12 -4.67 35.21
N ASP A 835 16.45 -5.81 35.36
CA ASP A 835 16.89 -6.98 36.13
C ASP A 835 17.66 -8.01 35.28
N MET A 836 17.98 -7.68 34.01
CA MET A 836 18.64 -8.59 33.04
C MET A 836 17.79 -9.81 32.68
N VAL A 837 16.46 -9.74 32.85
CA VAL A 837 15.53 -10.77 32.39
C VAL A 837 15.30 -10.59 30.88
N ALA A 838 15.34 -11.68 30.13
CA ALA A 838 15.18 -11.62 28.70
C ALA A 838 13.71 -11.66 28.25
N HIS A 839 13.38 -10.78 27.29
CA HIS A 839 12.07 -10.68 26.68
C HIS A 839 12.20 -10.78 25.17
N VAL A 840 11.46 -11.71 24.55
CA VAL A 840 11.42 -11.86 23.09
C VAL A 840 10.46 -10.83 22.51
N GLY A 841 10.91 -10.13 21.46
CA GLY A 841 10.16 -9.07 20.75
C GLY A 841 10.27 -9.19 19.23
N ASP A 842 9.72 -8.23 18.51
CA ASP A 842 9.68 -8.10 17.05
C ASP A 842 8.98 -9.29 16.32
N PHE A 843 7.65 -9.32 16.43
CA PHE A 843 6.80 -10.36 15.82
C PHE A 843 6.38 -10.04 14.37
N GLY A 844 7.08 -9.12 13.68
CA GLY A 844 6.69 -8.63 12.36
C GLY A 844 6.55 -9.67 11.25
N ILE A 845 7.14 -10.86 11.44
CA ILE A 845 6.99 -12.01 10.52
C ILE A 845 6.49 -13.29 11.19
N ALA A 846 6.00 -13.18 12.42
CA ALA A 846 5.46 -14.32 13.16
C ALA A 846 4.20 -14.89 12.48
N LYS A 847 3.98 -16.20 12.61
CA LYS A 847 2.85 -16.91 11.99
C LYS A 847 2.04 -17.68 12.99
N ILE A 848 0.72 -17.53 12.89
CA ILE A 848 -0.25 -18.32 13.62
C ILE A 848 -0.54 -19.59 12.83
N LEU A 849 -0.32 -20.76 13.43
CA LEU A 849 -0.58 -22.07 12.79
C LEU A 849 -1.98 -22.56 13.15
N VAL A 850 -2.90 -22.51 12.18
CA VAL A 850 -4.28 -23.02 12.35
C VAL A 850 -4.41 -24.49 11.94
N ASN A 851 -3.54 -25.01 11.09
CA ASN A 851 -3.39 -26.44 10.70
C ASN A 851 -2.02 -26.61 10.01
N ALA A 852 -1.40 -27.78 10.16
CA ALA A 852 -0.09 -28.14 9.63
C ALA A 852 -0.07 -28.19 8.08
N THR A 853 -0.11 -27.04 7.42
CA THR A 853 0.09 -26.90 5.99
C THR A 853 1.32 -26.03 5.70
N GLN A 854 2.08 -26.43 4.69
CA GLN A 854 3.34 -25.81 4.27
C GLN A 854 3.19 -24.31 4.03
N THR A 855 4.00 -23.49 4.71
CA THR A 855 4.07 -22.05 4.47
C THR A 855 5.50 -21.64 4.16
N LYS A 856 5.68 -20.75 3.14
CA LYS A 856 6.95 -20.11 2.83
C LYS A 856 7.42 -19.30 4.05
N THR A 857 8.59 -19.59 4.58
CA THR A 857 9.20 -18.79 5.67
C THR A 857 10.02 -17.65 5.08
N LEU A 858 9.77 -16.46 5.62
CA LEU A 858 10.68 -15.33 5.57
C LEU A 858 11.29 -15.23 6.97
N GLY A 859 12.60 -15.30 7.09
CA GLY A 859 13.33 -15.12 8.34
C GLY A 859 14.70 -14.53 8.04
N THR A 860 15.39 -14.02 9.04
CA THR A 860 16.74 -13.49 8.88
C THR A 860 17.69 -14.63 8.56
N LEU A 861 18.34 -14.58 7.38
CA LEU A 861 19.35 -15.55 6.96
C LEU A 861 20.45 -15.68 8.04
N GLY A 862 20.81 -16.91 8.40
CA GLY A 862 21.80 -17.19 9.47
C GLY A 862 21.19 -17.62 10.81
N TYR A 863 19.92 -17.31 11.05
CA TYR A 863 19.18 -17.72 12.25
C TYR A 863 18.03 -18.69 11.92
N ILE A 864 17.96 -19.15 10.68
CA ILE A 864 17.04 -20.21 10.25
C ILE A 864 17.69 -21.58 10.51
N ALA A 865 16.97 -22.51 11.10
CA ALA A 865 17.50 -23.83 11.42
C ALA A 865 18.08 -24.55 10.18
N PRO A 866 19.23 -25.24 10.29
CA PRO A 866 19.82 -25.99 9.18
C PRO A 866 18.86 -27.06 8.67
N GLY A 867 18.68 -27.12 7.34
CA GLY A 867 17.76 -28.07 6.68
C GLY A 867 16.43 -27.47 6.24
N THR A 868 16.11 -26.23 6.61
CA THR A 868 14.97 -25.47 6.08
C THR A 868 15.31 -24.85 4.73
N GLN A 869 15.45 -25.69 3.71
CA GLN A 869 15.46 -25.18 2.34
C GLN A 869 14.06 -24.71 1.95
N ILE A 870 14.02 -23.59 1.24
CA ILE A 870 13.00 -22.74 0.64
C ILE A 870 11.59 -23.34 0.38
N HIS A 871 11.31 -24.58 0.75
CA HIS A 871 10.04 -25.25 0.46
C HIS A 871 9.31 -25.92 1.63
N LEU A 872 9.85 -25.94 2.83
CA LEU A 872 9.17 -26.60 3.93
C LEU A 872 9.50 -25.91 5.26
N CYS A 873 8.55 -25.18 5.83
CA CYS A 873 8.56 -24.93 7.27
C CYS A 873 8.04 -26.21 7.95
N LEU A 874 8.90 -27.15 8.19
CA LEU A 874 8.59 -28.24 9.12
C LEU A 874 8.85 -27.75 10.55
N ILE A 875 7.83 -27.94 11.38
CA ILE A 875 7.77 -27.78 12.81
C ILE A 875 9.00 -28.42 13.45
N TYR A 876 10.05 -27.62 13.69
CA TYR A 876 11.12 -27.88 14.68
C TYR A 876 12.07 -26.66 14.64
N CYS A 877 11.83 -25.69 15.53
CA CYS A 877 12.92 -24.88 16.07
C CYS A 877 13.55 -25.63 17.20
#